data_3efc06077dc54d8179e25be853e13822
#
_entry.id   3efc06077dc54d8179e25be853e13822
#
_cell.length_a   1.000
_cell.length_b   1.000
_cell.length_c   1.000
_cell.angle_alpha   90.00
_cell.angle_beta   90.00
_cell.angle_gamma   90.00
#
_symmetry.space_group_name_H-M   'P 1'
#
loop_
_entity.id
_entity.type
_entity.pdbx_description
1 polymer ?
#
loop_
_entity_poly.entity_id
_entity_poly.type
_entity_poly.pdbx_seq_one_letter_code
_entity_poly.pdbx_strand_id
1 'polypeptide(L)'
;MTVDYNVFLDKVKGCFLGKTVIGTLGAPFEGVKMPMEMPFKPEMVDTMLPNDDLDLQVIWLEVVEKKGLSFTSYDLLEAFCENCAYSPGEYAIMRKNFEKGIYPPLSGKFCNDFYRGGMGCPIRSEIWACLSPGDAVQAAELAGRDGVLDHEGESVYAEKYFAAVESFAFFESDIRTLLMMGLCAVPRSSKVRELVEIVLAECEKRDNIKDVLTEILYRYGHPDCTNMLQNIGITLASLIFGGGDILKTGMLALNCGFDTDCTCASAGALLGIVLGEKRIREQYGWQDIKYVLGVKAHRRSDLVSDLAEDVARLAVFLSGTGESNVDFKGAPPAIGLRPEKDPLTFTVEYDGDDPTVGPDKNCLVKVILENNTDEPVDIMTDFVFPENIELKAGRADGDTYKRILPHETLEEILEIGVADRAGVIYEKNNILVRVTGDVVCGFRFGVSGNKIWRLTGPVWSTVPATNEEILSKVPSYWHVLPPARTEAESIDNVRRFHLNFARDTQTDIFTEEELFAPSDGGREFHGSGGAGIIARPYKVRTLETPEDSFTVDGFFGFKGPCVVYMSQILVAPEDMTVYAQLGYSSPFKFFVNGKLVGERHDADTWDAENAHFAGIELKKGENRIVLRLTRLNADAKYSLIFSQGATCSTHYCCFGTRII
;
A
#
# COMPACT_ATOMS: atom_id res chain seq x y z
N MET A 1 11.11 10.86 32.30
CA MET A 1 12.41 11.35 31.75
C MET A 1 12.34 12.87 31.67
N THR A 2 13.47 13.62 31.82
CA THR A 2 13.43 15.10 31.80
C THR A 2 14.37 15.63 30.73
N VAL A 3 13.87 16.52 29.87
CA VAL A 3 14.64 17.20 28.82
C VAL A 3 14.52 18.74 28.97
N ASP A 4 15.59 19.48 28.64
CA ASP A 4 15.52 20.93 28.52
C ASP A 4 14.73 21.32 27.28
N TYR A 5 13.70 22.15 27.42
CA TYR A 5 12.80 22.51 26.33
C TYR A 5 13.51 23.19 25.14
N ASN A 6 14.49 24.05 25.41
CA ASN A 6 15.19 24.73 24.31
C ASN A 6 16.08 23.76 23.52
N VAL A 7 16.68 22.77 24.18
CA VAL A 7 17.42 21.70 23.51
C VAL A 7 16.47 20.81 22.70
N PHE A 8 15.33 20.46 23.28
CA PHE A 8 14.30 19.68 22.60
C PHE A 8 13.78 20.41 21.35
N LEU A 9 13.39 21.68 21.49
CA LEU A 9 12.88 22.49 20.38
C LEU A 9 13.91 22.65 19.26
N ASP A 10 15.20 22.85 19.61
CA ASP A 10 16.29 22.94 18.64
C ASP A 10 16.44 21.64 17.83
N LYS A 11 16.27 20.48 18.47
CA LYS A 11 16.31 19.17 17.84
C LYS A 11 15.06 18.91 16.97
N VAL A 12 13.87 19.29 17.43
CA VAL A 12 12.64 19.16 16.60
C VAL A 12 12.73 20.05 15.36
N LYS A 13 13.22 21.29 15.51
CA LYS A 13 13.50 22.19 14.37
C LYS A 13 14.54 21.60 13.42
N GLY A 14 15.59 20.98 13.96
CA GLY A 14 16.60 20.27 13.18
C GLY A 14 16.00 19.10 12.39
N CYS A 15 15.11 18.32 13.00
CA CYS A 15 14.38 17.21 12.37
C CYS A 15 13.66 17.67 11.09
N PHE A 16 12.70 18.58 11.24
CA PHE A 16 11.88 19.03 10.11
C PHE A 16 12.67 19.84 9.08
N LEU A 17 13.70 20.61 9.49
CA LEU A 17 14.62 21.28 8.58
C LEU A 17 15.40 20.27 7.73
N GLY A 18 16.00 19.27 8.39
CA GLY A 18 16.75 18.21 7.73
C GLY A 18 15.88 17.41 6.77
N LYS A 19 14.68 16.99 7.22
CA LYS A 19 13.71 16.27 6.40
C LYS A 19 13.35 17.05 5.14
N THR A 20 12.94 18.31 5.28
CA THR A 20 12.46 19.13 4.16
C THR A 20 13.56 19.43 3.15
N VAL A 21 14.75 19.83 3.59
CA VAL A 21 15.86 20.17 2.67
C VAL A 21 16.42 18.95 1.98
N ILE A 22 16.69 17.89 2.74
CA ILE A 22 17.34 16.70 2.18
C ILE A 22 16.34 15.84 1.39
N GLY A 23 15.06 15.80 1.75
CA GLY A 23 13.99 15.22 0.93
C GLY A 23 13.86 15.92 -0.41
N THR A 24 13.84 17.27 -0.43
CA THR A 24 13.87 18.06 -1.69
C THR A 24 15.07 17.73 -2.57
N LEU A 25 16.24 17.45 -1.98
CA LEU A 25 17.43 17.04 -2.71
C LEU A 25 17.20 15.72 -3.47
N GLY A 26 16.50 14.76 -2.87
CA GLY A 26 16.22 13.44 -3.45
C GLY A 26 15.09 13.43 -4.46
N ALA A 27 14.02 14.19 -4.24
CA ALA A 27 12.75 14.12 -4.97
C ALA A 27 12.84 14.10 -6.51
N PRO A 28 13.70 14.87 -7.19
CA PRO A 28 13.79 14.84 -8.66
C PRO A 28 14.35 13.53 -9.24
N PHE A 29 14.88 12.64 -8.41
CA PHE A 29 15.57 11.41 -8.81
C PHE A 29 14.84 10.14 -8.37
N GLU A 30 13.69 10.26 -7.75
CA GLU A 30 12.84 9.14 -7.38
C GLU A 30 12.53 8.25 -8.59
N GLY A 31 12.57 6.94 -8.41
CA GLY A 31 12.31 5.95 -9.44
C GLY A 31 13.53 5.61 -10.32
N VAL A 32 14.68 6.24 -10.13
CA VAL A 32 15.93 5.87 -10.82
C VAL A 32 16.51 4.61 -10.18
N LYS A 33 16.21 3.45 -10.74
CA LYS A 33 16.56 2.12 -10.17
C LYS A 33 18.04 1.74 -10.44
N MET A 34 18.97 2.66 -10.22
CA MET A 34 20.41 2.43 -10.39
C MET A 34 21.24 3.42 -9.58
N PRO A 35 22.50 3.07 -9.21
CA PRO A 35 23.43 4.02 -8.64
C PRO A 35 23.76 5.17 -9.61
N MET A 36 23.91 6.36 -9.07
CA MET A 36 24.25 7.58 -9.79
C MET A 36 25.59 8.16 -9.34
N GLU A 37 26.06 9.20 -10.03
CA GLU A 37 27.24 10.00 -9.67
C GLU A 37 26.91 11.50 -9.82
N MET A 38 25.82 11.92 -9.14
CA MET A 38 25.38 13.30 -9.18
C MET A 38 26.25 14.15 -8.23
N PRO A 39 26.84 15.25 -8.70
CA PRO A 39 27.49 16.21 -7.82
C PRO A 39 26.42 17.12 -7.16
N PHE A 40 26.68 17.50 -5.93
CA PHE A 40 25.85 18.52 -5.28
C PHE A 40 25.96 19.86 -6.01
N LYS A 41 24.82 20.52 -6.18
CA LYS A 41 24.70 21.90 -6.64
C LYS A 41 23.75 22.66 -5.71
N PRO A 42 24.08 23.91 -5.29
CA PRO A 42 23.21 24.68 -4.39
C PRO A 42 21.76 24.79 -4.87
N GLU A 43 21.56 24.87 -6.20
CA GLU A 43 20.23 25.01 -6.81
C GLU A 43 19.31 23.80 -6.54
N MET A 44 19.85 22.65 -6.15
CA MET A 44 19.07 21.46 -5.83
C MET A 44 18.24 21.62 -4.56
N VAL A 45 18.55 22.59 -3.73
CA VAL A 45 17.88 22.86 -2.45
C VAL A 45 17.44 24.34 -2.31
N ASP A 46 17.41 25.11 -3.38
CA ASP A 46 16.99 26.51 -3.35
C ASP A 46 15.47 26.69 -3.29
N THR A 47 14.73 25.73 -3.83
CA THR A 47 13.26 25.74 -3.86
C THR A 47 12.74 24.42 -3.31
N MET A 48 11.98 24.47 -2.22
CA MET A 48 11.38 23.27 -1.62
C MET A 48 10.30 22.68 -2.51
N LEU A 49 10.28 21.38 -2.61
CA LEU A 49 9.29 20.61 -3.36
C LEU A 49 8.23 20.04 -2.41
N PRO A 50 7.00 19.81 -2.89
CA PRO A 50 6.03 18.97 -2.16
C PRO A 50 6.63 17.61 -1.86
N ASN A 51 6.36 17.10 -0.67
CA ASN A 51 6.87 15.83 -0.22
C ASN A 51 5.83 15.16 0.69
N ASP A 52 5.33 14.00 0.30
CA ASP A 52 4.36 13.23 1.06
C ASP A 52 4.93 12.72 2.40
N ASP A 53 6.24 12.56 2.50
CA ASP A 53 6.94 12.32 3.77
C ASP A 53 6.57 13.31 4.88
N LEU A 54 6.26 14.56 4.52
CA LEU A 54 5.86 15.61 5.45
C LEU A 54 4.34 15.81 5.49
N ASP A 55 3.66 15.66 4.37
CA ASP A 55 2.23 15.92 4.20
C ASP A 55 1.40 15.19 5.25
N LEU A 56 1.63 13.90 5.41
CA LEU A 56 0.86 13.06 6.34
C LEU A 56 1.17 13.41 7.80
N GLN A 57 2.41 13.72 8.13
CA GLN A 57 2.78 14.12 9.49
C GLN A 57 2.08 15.43 9.91
N VAL A 58 1.82 16.34 8.97
CA VAL A 58 1.07 17.58 9.26
C VAL A 58 -0.41 17.26 9.49
N ILE A 59 -1.00 16.33 8.75
CA ILE A 59 -2.37 15.84 9.02
C ILE A 59 -2.42 15.14 10.38
N TRP A 60 -1.44 14.27 10.68
CA TRP A 60 -1.36 13.56 11.97
C TRP A 60 -1.24 14.50 13.15
N LEU A 61 -0.50 15.59 12.99
CA LEU A 61 -0.42 16.65 14.00
C LEU A 61 -1.81 17.21 14.34
N GLU A 62 -2.64 17.50 13.33
CA GLU A 62 -4.01 17.99 13.53
C GLU A 62 -4.91 16.95 14.23
N VAL A 63 -4.75 15.68 13.91
CA VAL A 63 -5.49 14.60 14.59
C VAL A 63 -5.11 14.53 16.06
N VAL A 64 -3.81 14.59 16.40
CA VAL A 64 -3.35 14.54 17.79
C VAL A 64 -3.74 15.82 18.54
N GLU A 65 -3.74 17.00 17.91
CA GLU A 65 -4.26 18.23 18.52
C GLU A 65 -5.74 18.10 18.88
N LYS A 66 -6.53 17.37 18.10
CA LYS A 66 -7.96 17.16 18.27
C LYS A 66 -8.29 16.06 19.28
N LYS A 67 -7.55 14.95 19.27
CA LYS A 67 -7.88 13.70 20.01
C LYS A 67 -6.94 13.38 21.18
N GLY A 68 -5.80 14.07 21.32
CA GLY A 68 -4.70 13.63 22.20
C GLY A 68 -4.10 12.31 21.70
N LEU A 69 -3.49 11.52 22.56
CA LEU A 69 -3.00 10.18 22.21
C LEU A 69 -4.07 9.08 22.23
N SER A 70 -5.33 9.44 22.47
CA SER A 70 -6.46 8.50 22.37
C SER A 70 -6.94 8.28 20.93
N PHE A 71 -6.33 8.93 19.94
CA PHE A 71 -6.65 8.70 18.53
C PHE A 71 -6.46 7.22 18.15
N THR A 72 -7.28 6.78 17.22
CA THR A 72 -7.22 5.43 16.64
C THR A 72 -6.64 5.47 15.22
N SER A 73 -6.26 4.31 14.68
CA SER A 73 -5.89 4.19 13.25
C SER A 73 -7.03 4.62 12.33
N TYR A 74 -8.29 4.47 12.75
CA TYR A 74 -9.45 4.95 12.00
C TYR A 74 -9.45 6.49 11.89
N ASP A 75 -9.14 7.21 12.96
CA ASP A 75 -9.11 8.68 12.96
C ASP A 75 -8.05 9.22 11.98
N LEU A 76 -6.87 8.57 11.92
CA LEU A 76 -5.83 8.91 10.95
C LEU A 76 -6.29 8.63 9.51
N LEU A 77 -6.89 7.46 9.26
CA LEU A 77 -7.39 7.09 7.94
C LEU A 77 -8.51 8.03 7.46
N GLU A 78 -9.44 8.39 8.34
CA GLU A 78 -10.51 9.35 8.03
C GLU A 78 -9.91 10.72 7.68
N ALA A 79 -8.97 11.22 8.49
CA ALA A 79 -8.27 12.49 8.24
C ALA A 79 -7.50 12.48 6.91
N PHE A 80 -6.84 11.36 6.56
CA PHE A 80 -6.23 11.19 5.25
C PHE A 80 -7.28 11.31 4.14
N CYS A 81 -8.37 10.57 4.23
CA CYS A 81 -9.41 10.56 3.19
C CYS A 81 -10.06 11.94 2.98
N GLU A 82 -10.17 12.75 4.04
CA GLU A 82 -10.73 14.09 3.98
C GLU A 82 -9.77 15.14 3.42
N ASN A 83 -8.47 15.02 3.70
CA ASN A 83 -7.50 16.09 3.48
C ASN A 83 -6.49 15.81 2.36
N CYS A 84 -6.29 14.54 1.99
CA CYS A 84 -5.38 14.15 0.92
C CYS A 84 -6.15 13.90 -0.38
N ALA A 85 -5.83 14.63 -1.44
CA ALA A 85 -6.47 14.47 -2.75
C ALA A 85 -5.73 13.48 -3.66
N TYR A 86 -4.45 13.25 -3.44
CA TYR A 86 -3.67 12.26 -4.19
C TYR A 86 -3.79 10.87 -3.60
N SER A 87 -3.63 9.85 -4.42
CA SER A 87 -3.75 8.44 -4.01
C SER A 87 -2.89 7.56 -4.91
N PRO A 88 -1.54 7.65 -4.88
CA PRO A 88 -0.68 6.69 -5.58
C PRO A 88 -0.65 5.35 -4.82
N GLY A 89 -0.41 4.24 -5.51
CA GLY A 89 -0.07 2.94 -4.96
C GLY A 89 -0.91 2.48 -3.77
N GLU A 90 -0.27 2.31 -2.63
CA GLU A 90 -0.87 1.90 -1.36
C GLU A 90 -2.00 2.82 -0.88
N TYR A 91 -1.87 4.13 -1.09
CA TYR A 91 -2.90 5.11 -0.69
C TYR A 91 -4.20 4.93 -1.47
N ALA A 92 -4.13 4.53 -2.75
CA ALA A 92 -5.32 4.23 -3.54
C ALA A 92 -6.03 2.97 -3.04
N ILE A 93 -5.27 1.94 -2.67
CA ILE A 93 -5.81 0.69 -2.12
C ILE A 93 -6.43 0.94 -0.74
N MET A 94 -5.71 1.63 0.14
CA MET A 94 -6.21 2.03 1.46
C MET A 94 -7.53 2.81 1.35
N ARG A 95 -7.61 3.80 0.45
CA ARG A 95 -8.82 4.59 0.19
C ARG A 95 -9.96 3.72 -0.34
N LYS A 96 -9.67 2.82 -1.30
CA LYS A 96 -10.66 1.84 -1.81
C LYS A 96 -11.20 0.97 -0.68
N ASN A 97 -10.34 0.50 0.22
CA ASN A 97 -10.73 -0.30 1.38
C ASN A 97 -11.55 0.52 2.38
N PHE A 98 -11.16 1.76 2.67
CA PHE A 98 -11.95 2.68 3.49
C PHE A 98 -13.36 2.90 2.93
N GLU A 99 -13.49 3.11 1.62
CA GLU A 99 -14.80 3.25 0.96
C GLU A 99 -15.65 1.99 1.05
N LYS A 100 -15.02 0.81 1.04
CA LYS A 100 -15.68 -0.48 1.26
C LYS A 100 -16.10 -0.69 2.72
N GLY A 101 -15.66 0.16 3.65
CA GLY A 101 -15.87 -0.01 5.09
C GLY A 101 -14.93 -1.03 5.73
N ILE A 102 -13.79 -1.32 5.07
CA ILE A 102 -12.70 -2.16 5.57
C ILE A 102 -11.64 -1.23 6.14
N TYR A 103 -11.46 -1.29 7.46
CA TYR A 103 -10.66 -0.35 8.23
C TYR A 103 -9.33 -0.97 8.69
N PRO A 104 -8.40 -0.16 9.26
CA PRO A 104 -7.16 -0.69 9.81
C PRO A 104 -7.41 -1.80 10.84
N PRO A 105 -6.56 -2.83 10.88
CA PRO A 105 -5.34 -3.00 10.08
C PRO A 105 -5.57 -3.56 8.67
N LEU A 106 -6.78 -3.96 8.32
CA LEU A 106 -7.06 -4.61 7.03
C LEU A 106 -7.01 -3.64 5.84
N SER A 107 -7.21 -2.33 6.05
CA SER A 107 -7.10 -1.34 4.97
C SER A 107 -5.72 -1.35 4.29
N GLY A 108 -4.66 -1.61 5.06
CA GLY A 108 -3.29 -1.72 4.55
C GLY A 108 -2.90 -3.10 4.00
N LYS A 109 -3.72 -4.13 4.30
CA LYS A 109 -3.44 -5.51 3.93
C LYS A 109 -4.28 -6.02 2.76
N PHE A 110 -5.58 -5.79 2.80
CA PHE A 110 -6.54 -6.36 1.86
C PHE A 110 -6.36 -5.79 0.45
N CYS A 111 -6.19 -6.67 -0.55
CA CYS A 111 -5.89 -6.32 -1.94
C CYS A 111 -4.59 -5.51 -2.14
N ASN A 112 -3.64 -5.61 -1.23
CA ASN A 112 -2.41 -4.81 -1.23
C ASN A 112 -1.13 -5.66 -1.37
N ASP A 113 -1.15 -6.68 -2.20
CA ASP A 113 -0.04 -7.62 -2.38
C ASP A 113 1.27 -6.97 -2.82
N PHE A 114 1.21 -5.88 -3.58
CA PHE A 114 2.37 -5.25 -4.18
C PHE A 114 2.97 -4.15 -3.29
N TYR A 115 2.12 -3.22 -2.81
CA TYR A 115 2.58 -2.01 -2.12
C TYR A 115 2.69 -2.15 -0.60
N ARG A 116 2.08 -3.17 0.03
CA ARG A 116 2.07 -3.31 1.51
C ARG A 116 3.45 -3.37 2.18
N GLY A 117 4.51 -3.57 1.40
CA GLY A 117 5.91 -3.56 1.82
C GLY A 117 6.67 -2.30 1.36
N GLY A 118 5.98 -1.23 1.00
CA GLY A 118 6.54 0.03 0.53
C GLY A 118 7.16 0.89 1.62
N MET A 119 7.76 1.99 1.21
CA MET A 119 8.44 2.97 2.07
C MET A 119 7.46 4.03 2.62
N GLY A 120 6.24 4.14 2.09
CA GLY A 120 5.24 5.13 2.46
C GLY A 120 4.88 5.17 3.95
N CYS A 121 5.07 4.06 4.68
CA CYS A 121 4.87 3.98 6.12
C CYS A 121 6.09 4.47 6.92
N PRO A 122 7.33 3.96 6.76
CA PRO A 122 8.49 4.39 7.56
C PRO A 122 8.84 5.88 7.47
N ILE A 123 8.46 6.54 6.37
CA ILE A 123 8.81 7.95 6.12
C ILE A 123 8.08 8.97 6.99
N ARG A 124 7.14 8.56 7.82
CA ARG A 124 6.35 9.47 8.66
C ARG A 124 6.51 9.21 10.16
N SER A 125 7.58 8.49 10.52
CA SER A 125 7.90 8.11 11.90
C SER A 125 8.26 9.28 12.81
N GLU A 126 8.79 10.39 12.27
CA GLU A 126 9.41 11.46 13.04
C GLU A 126 8.43 12.21 13.94
N ILE A 127 7.17 12.37 13.51
CA ILE A 127 6.14 13.01 14.36
C ILE A 127 5.96 12.24 15.67
N TRP A 128 5.93 10.89 15.60
CA TRP A 128 5.75 10.02 16.75
C TRP A 128 6.95 10.08 17.70
N ALA A 129 8.15 10.15 17.13
CA ALA A 129 9.38 10.34 17.90
C ALA A 129 9.44 11.72 18.58
N CYS A 130 9.06 12.78 17.87
CA CYS A 130 9.02 14.14 18.42
C CYS A 130 7.97 14.30 19.52
N LEU A 131 6.85 13.59 19.45
CA LEU A 131 5.83 13.58 20.51
C LEU A 131 6.21 12.71 21.71
N SER A 132 7.17 11.78 21.53
CA SER A 132 7.62 10.81 22.54
C SER A 132 9.15 10.78 22.67
N PRO A 133 9.84 11.92 22.92
CA PRO A 133 11.29 11.97 22.94
C PRO A 133 11.88 11.15 24.09
N GLY A 134 12.69 10.13 23.75
CA GLY A 134 13.29 9.17 24.70
C GLY A 134 12.36 8.06 25.16
N ASP A 135 11.07 8.09 24.83
CA ASP A 135 10.13 6.99 25.05
C ASP A 135 9.90 6.22 23.76
N ALA A 136 10.88 5.39 23.40
CA ALA A 136 10.87 4.60 22.17
C ALA A 136 9.72 3.59 22.11
N VAL A 137 9.17 3.17 23.25
CA VAL A 137 8.04 2.24 23.30
C VAL A 137 6.78 2.95 22.87
N GLN A 138 6.51 4.15 23.42
CA GLN A 138 5.37 4.97 23.02
C GLN A 138 5.49 5.41 21.56
N ALA A 139 6.67 5.90 21.13
CA ALA A 139 6.91 6.28 19.74
C ALA A 139 6.59 5.12 18.77
N ALA A 140 7.09 3.91 19.05
CA ALA A 140 6.84 2.74 18.24
C ALA A 140 5.38 2.27 18.28
N GLU A 141 4.66 2.45 19.39
CA GLU A 141 3.23 2.14 19.47
C GLU A 141 2.41 3.07 18.58
N LEU A 142 2.66 4.38 18.66
CA LEU A 142 1.98 5.39 17.84
C LEU A 142 2.27 5.18 16.35
N ALA A 143 3.53 4.93 15.98
CA ALA A 143 3.93 4.56 14.63
C ALA A 143 3.22 3.29 14.13
N GLY A 144 3.00 2.31 15.02
CA GLY A 144 2.23 1.11 14.66
C GLY A 144 0.77 1.37 14.36
N ARG A 145 0.14 2.37 15.02
CA ARG A 145 -1.25 2.79 14.70
C ARG A 145 -1.32 3.49 13.34
N ASP A 146 -0.27 4.20 12.97
CA ASP A 146 -0.13 4.85 11.68
C ASP A 146 0.12 3.84 10.57
N GLY A 147 1.16 3.03 10.68
CA GLY A 147 1.63 2.16 9.61
C GLY A 147 0.60 1.14 9.10
N VAL A 148 -0.34 0.72 9.94
CA VAL A 148 -1.38 -0.25 9.53
C VAL A 148 -2.49 0.34 8.66
N LEU A 149 -2.46 1.64 8.38
CA LEU A 149 -3.44 2.29 7.50
C LEU A 149 -3.36 1.72 6.08
N ASP A 150 -2.15 1.63 5.56
CA ASP A 150 -1.80 1.40 4.16
C ASP A 150 -0.72 0.32 3.95
N HIS A 151 -0.13 -0.21 5.03
CA HIS A 151 0.94 -1.22 4.98
C HIS A 151 0.69 -2.39 5.94
N GLU A 152 1.54 -3.42 5.83
CA GLU A 152 1.50 -4.61 6.68
C GLU A 152 2.92 -5.12 7.02
N GLY A 153 3.03 -5.79 8.16
CA GLY A 153 4.20 -6.62 8.51
C GLY A 153 5.49 -5.84 8.60
N GLU A 154 6.44 -6.13 7.72
CA GLU A 154 7.80 -5.58 7.81
C GLU A 154 7.86 -4.06 7.62
N SER A 155 6.97 -3.48 6.81
CA SER A 155 6.93 -2.02 6.62
C SER A 155 6.47 -1.31 7.90
N VAL A 156 5.45 -1.84 8.57
CA VAL A 156 5.01 -1.35 9.89
C VAL A 156 6.11 -1.51 10.94
N TYR A 157 6.86 -2.64 10.92
CA TYR A 157 8.01 -2.81 11.79
C TYR A 157 9.12 -1.79 11.51
N ALA A 158 9.29 -1.40 10.26
CA ALA A 158 10.28 -0.40 9.88
C ALA A 158 9.92 0.99 10.41
N GLU A 159 8.67 1.40 10.33
CA GLU A 159 8.20 2.65 10.92
C GLU A 159 8.39 2.66 12.44
N LYS A 160 7.99 1.58 13.13
CA LYS A 160 8.26 1.39 14.57
C LYS A 160 9.74 1.49 14.90
N TYR A 161 10.58 0.92 14.05
CA TYR A 161 12.03 0.98 14.19
C TYR A 161 12.55 2.41 14.10
N PHE A 162 12.18 3.16 13.06
CA PHE A 162 12.62 4.54 12.88
C PHE A 162 12.09 5.44 13.99
N ALA A 163 10.81 5.35 14.35
CA ALA A 163 10.25 6.10 15.48
C ALA A 163 11.03 5.86 16.78
N ALA A 164 11.45 4.62 17.03
CA ALA A 164 12.28 4.30 18.20
C ALA A 164 13.70 4.88 18.10
N VAL A 165 14.38 4.75 16.95
CA VAL A 165 15.71 5.34 16.68
C VAL A 165 15.69 6.83 16.88
N GLU A 166 14.73 7.51 16.29
CA GLU A 166 14.55 8.95 16.32
C GLU A 166 14.18 9.45 17.73
N SER A 167 13.34 8.71 18.45
CA SER A 167 13.05 8.99 19.87
C SER A 167 14.31 8.95 20.72
N PHE A 168 15.18 7.97 20.54
CA PHE A 168 16.48 7.91 21.25
C PHE A 168 17.43 9.01 20.83
N ALA A 169 17.36 9.51 19.57
CA ALA A 169 18.23 10.55 19.05
C ALA A 169 18.12 11.91 19.78
N PHE A 170 17.07 12.10 20.57
CA PHE A 170 16.98 13.26 21.47
C PHE A 170 18.02 13.21 22.59
N PHE A 171 18.58 12.04 22.93
CA PHE A 171 19.50 11.82 24.06
C PHE A 171 20.83 11.15 23.67
N GLU A 172 20.88 10.45 22.54
CA GLU A 172 22.07 9.80 21.98
C GLU A 172 22.46 10.48 20.67
N SER A 173 23.73 10.47 20.31
CA SER A 173 24.23 11.08 19.07
C SER A 173 25.11 10.16 18.23
N ASP A 174 25.55 9.02 18.78
CA ASP A 174 26.28 8.02 18.01
C ASP A 174 25.35 7.22 17.13
N ILE A 175 25.48 7.38 15.81
CA ILE A 175 24.59 6.78 14.82
C ILE A 175 24.53 5.25 14.94
N ARG A 176 25.67 4.58 15.10
CA ARG A 176 25.68 3.10 15.21
C ARG A 176 24.96 2.63 16.45
N THR A 177 25.16 3.31 17.57
CA THR A 177 24.46 3.04 18.83
C THR A 177 22.96 3.24 18.67
N LEU A 178 22.53 4.34 18.05
CA LEU A 178 21.11 4.62 17.77
C LEU A 178 20.45 3.53 16.94
N LEU A 179 21.08 3.12 15.84
CA LEU A 179 20.56 2.06 14.96
C LEU A 179 20.41 0.72 15.70
N MET A 180 21.34 0.39 16.60
CA MET A 180 21.22 -0.79 17.44
C MET A 180 20.11 -0.66 18.50
N MET A 181 19.96 0.52 19.12
CA MET A 181 18.93 0.77 20.13
C MET A 181 17.51 0.62 19.56
N GLY A 182 17.25 1.11 18.34
CA GLY A 182 15.95 0.99 17.69
C GLY A 182 15.46 -0.45 17.50
N LEU A 183 16.36 -1.43 17.52
CA LEU A 183 15.99 -2.85 17.42
C LEU A 183 15.09 -3.36 18.57
N CYS A 184 14.96 -2.59 19.66
CA CYS A 184 14.02 -2.93 20.74
C CYS A 184 12.55 -2.86 20.29
N ALA A 185 12.25 -2.11 19.23
CA ALA A 185 10.88 -1.89 18.75
C ALA A 185 10.39 -2.96 17.75
N VAL A 186 11.25 -3.87 17.30
CA VAL A 186 10.91 -4.85 16.27
C VAL A 186 11.09 -6.29 16.73
N PRO A 187 10.29 -7.25 16.21
CA PRO A 187 10.42 -8.66 16.52
C PRO A 187 11.83 -9.19 16.20
N ARG A 188 12.28 -10.18 16.97
CA ARG A 188 13.59 -10.82 16.72
C ARG A 188 13.67 -11.54 15.38
N SER A 189 12.55 -11.98 14.84
CA SER A 189 12.45 -12.69 13.57
C SER A 189 12.17 -11.77 12.37
N SER A 190 12.12 -10.44 12.56
CA SER A 190 11.80 -9.52 11.48
C SER A 190 12.97 -9.40 10.49
N LYS A 191 12.64 -9.18 9.22
CA LYS A 191 13.61 -8.85 8.17
C LYS A 191 14.24 -7.47 8.39
N VAL A 192 13.51 -6.55 9.02
CA VAL A 192 14.07 -5.24 9.41
C VAL A 192 15.26 -5.43 10.34
N ARG A 193 15.14 -6.27 11.38
CA ARG A 193 16.26 -6.59 12.26
C ARG A 193 17.43 -7.20 11.50
N GLU A 194 17.17 -8.21 10.70
CA GLU A 194 18.18 -8.88 9.88
C GLU A 194 18.91 -7.87 8.98
N LEU A 195 18.17 -6.97 8.31
CA LEU A 195 18.73 -5.92 7.46
C LEU A 195 19.64 -4.98 8.26
N VAL A 196 19.18 -4.48 9.41
CA VAL A 196 20.00 -3.58 10.26
C VAL A 196 21.31 -4.24 10.66
N GLU A 197 21.26 -5.49 11.13
CA GLU A 197 22.46 -6.25 11.54
C GLU A 197 23.42 -6.48 10.35
N ILE A 198 22.90 -6.78 9.16
CA ILE A 198 23.69 -6.94 7.94
C ILE A 198 24.34 -5.62 7.52
N VAL A 199 23.58 -4.52 7.47
CA VAL A 199 24.12 -3.22 7.06
C VAL A 199 25.22 -2.75 8.00
N LEU A 200 25.01 -2.87 9.31
CA LEU A 200 26.04 -2.53 10.31
C LEU A 200 27.32 -3.35 10.10
N ALA A 201 27.19 -4.66 9.90
CA ALA A 201 28.33 -5.55 9.68
C ALA A 201 29.04 -5.30 8.34
N GLU A 202 28.30 -5.00 7.27
CA GLU A 202 28.92 -4.74 5.98
C GLU A 202 29.58 -3.35 5.92
N CYS A 203 29.02 -2.34 6.60
CA CYS A 203 29.67 -1.03 6.75
C CYS A 203 30.94 -1.05 7.62
N GLU A 204 31.18 -2.11 8.40
CA GLU A 204 32.45 -2.30 9.10
C GLU A 204 33.55 -2.92 8.21
N LYS A 205 33.15 -3.71 7.22
CA LYS A 205 34.06 -4.46 6.35
C LYS A 205 34.43 -3.71 5.08
N ARG A 206 33.67 -2.70 4.69
CA ARG A 206 33.75 -2.03 3.39
C ARG A 206 33.99 -0.54 3.55
N ASP A 207 34.79 0.01 2.64
CA ASP A 207 35.20 1.42 2.68
C ASP A 207 34.30 2.35 1.85
N ASN A 208 33.32 1.80 1.14
CA ASN A 208 32.42 2.59 0.32
C ASN A 208 30.99 2.05 0.32
N ILE A 209 30.04 2.95 0.09
CA ILE A 209 28.60 2.63 0.13
C ILE A 209 28.17 1.74 -1.05
N LYS A 210 28.81 1.83 -2.23
CA LYS A 210 28.41 1.06 -3.43
C LYS A 210 28.54 -0.45 -3.20
N ASP A 211 29.58 -0.87 -2.46
CA ASP A 211 29.78 -2.27 -2.11
C ASP A 211 28.74 -2.77 -1.12
N VAL A 212 28.30 -1.91 -0.19
CA VAL A 212 27.21 -2.23 0.75
C VAL A 212 25.88 -2.26 0.01
N LEU A 213 25.63 -1.31 -0.90
CA LEU A 213 24.43 -1.30 -1.75
C LEU A 213 24.30 -2.60 -2.56
N THR A 214 25.40 -3.11 -3.11
CA THR A 214 25.40 -4.38 -3.84
C THR A 214 24.90 -5.54 -2.97
N GLU A 215 25.32 -5.60 -1.71
CA GLU A 215 24.87 -6.63 -0.77
C GLU A 215 23.39 -6.45 -0.37
N ILE A 216 22.94 -5.20 -0.17
CA ILE A 216 21.54 -4.88 0.11
C ILE A 216 20.67 -5.35 -1.05
N LEU A 217 21.01 -4.97 -2.29
CA LEU A 217 20.23 -5.32 -3.48
C LEU A 217 20.26 -6.81 -3.79
N TYR A 218 21.37 -7.50 -3.50
CA TYR A 218 21.47 -8.95 -3.67
C TYR A 218 20.46 -9.69 -2.78
N ARG A 219 20.23 -9.20 -1.56
CA ARG A 219 19.31 -9.84 -0.58
C ARG A 219 17.88 -9.34 -0.68
N TYR A 220 17.70 -8.05 -0.87
CA TYR A 220 16.43 -7.35 -0.71
C TYR A 220 16.01 -6.52 -1.91
N GLY A 221 16.75 -6.59 -3.03
CA GLY A 221 16.39 -5.88 -4.26
C GLY A 221 14.99 -6.27 -4.75
N HIS A 222 14.18 -5.28 -5.07
CA HIS A 222 12.80 -5.44 -5.48
C HIS A 222 12.51 -4.67 -6.77
N PRO A 223 11.60 -5.13 -7.66
CA PRO A 223 11.22 -4.40 -8.87
C PRO A 223 10.53 -3.06 -8.58
N ASP A 224 9.80 -2.97 -7.48
CA ASP A 224 9.27 -1.71 -6.98
C ASP A 224 10.40 -0.87 -6.36
N CYS A 225 10.59 0.37 -6.88
CA CYS A 225 11.62 1.28 -6.38
C CYS A 225 11.37 1.71 -4.94
N THR A 226 10.11 1.74 -4.51
CA THR A 226 9.70 2.18 -3.17
C THR A 226 9.74 1.06 -2.13
N ASN A 227 10.13 -0.17 -2.49
CA ASN A 227 10.19 -1.27 -1.51
C ASN A 227 11.05 -0.92 -0.30
N MET A 228 10.48 -1.08 0.88
CA MET A 228 11.03 -0.64 2.15
C MET A 228 12.40 -1.26 2.47
N LEU A 229 12.60 -2.57 2.31
CA LEU A 229 13.83 -3.22 2.76
C LEU A 229 15.09 -2.69 2.04
N GLN A 230 15.02 -2.50 0.71
CA GLN A 230 16.16 -1.93 -0.02
C GLN A 230 16.41 -0.48 0.38
N ASN A 231 15.37 0.32 0.54
CA ASN A 231 15.49 1.76 0.83
C ASN A 231 15.94 2.04 2.27
N ILE A 232 15.46 1.29 3.25
CA ILE A 232 15.98 1.38 4.61
C ILE A 232 17.46 1.00 4.63
N GLY A 233 17.86 -0.07 3.94
CA GLY A 233 19.27 -0.44 3.85
C GLY A 233 20.12 0.69 3.30
N ILE A 234 19.65 1.41 2.26
CA ILE A 234 20.29 2.60 1.69
C ILE A 234 20.38 3.72 2.73
N THR A 235 19.27 4.02 3.43
CA THR A 235 19.22 5.07 4.46
C THR A 235 20.24 4.81 5.57
N LEU A 236 20.25 3.58 6.11
CA LEU A 236 21.19 3.19 7.19
C LEU A 236 22.65 3.27 6.75
N ALA A 237 22.98 2.75 5.56
CA ALA A 237 24.33 2.82 5.02
C ALA A 237 24.76 4.28 4.79
N SER A 238 23.88 5.13 4.28
CA SER A 238 24.14 6.55 4.05
C SER A 238 24.42 7.30 5.36
N LEU A 239 23.66 7.03 6.42
CA LEU A 239 23.87 7.58 7.75
C LEU A 239 25.26 7.22 8.30
N ILE A 240 25.69 5.97 8.13
CA ILE A 240 26.99 5.50 8.61
C ILE A 240 28.15 6.13 7.83
N PHE A 241 28.12 6.08 6.49
CA PHE A 241 29.17 6.63 5.63
C PHE A 241 29.17 8.16 5.57
N GLY A 242 28.06 8.79 5.87
CA GLY A 242 27.90 10.24 5.99
C GLY A 242 28.73 10.83 7.12
N GLY A 243 28.90 10.06 8.23
CA GLY A 243 29.77 10.45 9.35
C GLY A 243 29.28 11.69 10.09
N GLY A 244 27.97 11.89 10.17
CA GLY A 244 27.33 13.03 10.84
C GLY A 244 27.25 14.33 10.01
N ASP A 245 27.65 14.30 8.75
CA ASP A 245 27.45 15.39 7.79
C ASP A 245 26.14 15.18 7.04
N ILE A 246 25.15 16.06 7.27
CA ILE A 246 23.79 15.89 6.73
C ILE A 246 23.74 15.97 5.20
N LEU A 247 24.50 16.90 4.60
CA LEU A 247 24.53 17.06 3.15
C LEU A 247 25.25 15.88 2.46
N LYS A 248 26.38 15.46 3.04
CA LYS A 248 27.09 14.27 2.55
C LYS A 248 26.21 13.03 2.64
N THR A 249 25.46 12.86 3.73
CA THR A 249 24.55 11.74 3.92
C THR A 249 23.44 11.75 2.87
N GLY A 250 22.79 12.90 2.64
CA GLY A 250 21.78 13.06 1.61
C GLY A 250 22.32 12.76 0.20
N MET A 251 23.53 13.24 -0.14
CA MET A 251 24.15 12.94 -1.42
C MET A 251 24.53 11.45 -1.59
N LEU A 252 24.87 10.75 -0.51
CA LEU A 252 25.10 9.31 -0.55
C LEU A 252 23.79 8.56 -0.81
N ALA A 253 22.70 8.91 -0.11
CA ALA A 253 21.38 8.34 -0.30
C ALA A 253 20.89 8.57 -1.74
N LEU A 254 20.89 9.81 -2.22
CA LEU A 254 20.53 10.19 -3.60
C LEU A 254 21.30 9.36 -4.62
N ASN A 255 22.62 9.25 -4.48
CA ASN A 255 23.46 8.54 -5.45
C ASN A 255 23.32 7.01 -5.39
N CYS A 256 22.64 6.46 -4.42
CA CYS A 256 22.21 5.04 -4.43
C CYS A 256 21.01 4.81 -5.37
N GLY A 257 20.19 5.82 -5.64
CA GLY A 257 18.99 5.69 -6.47
C GLY A 257 17.79 5.09 -5.71
N PHE A 258 16.85 4.55 -6.44
CA PHE A 258 15.57 3.96 -6.01
C PHE A 258 14.59 5.02 -5.47
N ASP A 259 14.23 4.99 -4.23
CA ASP A 259 13.31 5.89 -3.56
C ASP A 259 14.10 7.02 -2.88
N THR A 260 14.54 7.96 -3.69
CA THR A 260 15.56 8.93 -3.28
C THR A 260 15.05 10.05 -2.40
N ASP A 261 13.80 10.47 -2.53
CA ASP A 261 13.21 11.48 -1.65
C ASP A 261 13.00 10.92 -0.24
N CYS A 262 12.42 9.72 -0.13
CA CYS A 262 12.18 9.04 1.14
C CYS A 262 13.48 8.71 1.88
N THR A 263 14.48 8.13 1.18
CA THR A 263 15.77 7.80 1.80
C THR A 263 16.55 9.02 2.24
N CYS A 264 16.51 10.09 1.45
CA CYS A 264 17.11 11.38 1.79
C CYS A 264 16.37 12.04 2.95
N ALA A 265 15.04 12.13 2.91
CA ALA A 265 14.23 12.77 3.96
C ALA A 265 14.41 12.09 5.31
N SER A 266 14.32 10.76 5.38
CA SER A 266 14.50 10.00 6.62
C SER A 266 15.91 10.14 7.21
N ALA A 267 16.96 10.09 6.35
CA ALA A 267 18.33 10.32 6.80
C ALA A 267 18.53 11.77 7.27
N GLY A 268 17.95 12.74 6.56
CA GLY A 268 17.98 14.16 6.91
C GLY A 268 17.29 14.45 8.24
N ALA A 269 16.14 13.84 8.48
CA ALA A 269 15.38 13.99 9.71
C ALA A 269 16.13 13.46 10.93
N LEU A 270 16.62 12.21 10.87
CA LEU A 270 17.38 11.63 11.98
C LEU A 270 18.64 12.45 12.31
N LEU A 271 19.45 12.81 11.30
CA LEU A 271 20.61 13.66 11.54
C LEU A 271 20.20 15.06 12.01
N GLY A 272 19.05 15.57 11.57
CA GLY A 272 18.48 16.80 12.06
C GLY A 272 18.22 16.78 13.56
N ILE A 273 17.66 15.70 14.10
CA ILE A 273 17.49 15.49 15.55
C ILE A 273 18.86 15.43 16.26
N VAL A 274 19.82 14.70 15.71
CA VAL A 274 21.15 14.56 16.30
C VAL A 274 21.89 15.89 16.37
N LEU A 275 21.85 16.68 15.29
CA LEU A 275 22.61 17.92 15.16
C LEU A 275 21.93 19.12 15.83
N GLY A 276 20.60 19.20 15.75
CA GLY A 276 19.82 20.40 16.05
C GLY A 276 19.90 21.47 14.96
N GLU A 277 18.88 22.34 14.93
CA GLU A 277 18.76 23.41 13.93
C GLU A 277 19.95 24.37 13.93
N LYS A 278 20.41 24.81 15.13
CA LYS A 278 21.49 25.78 15.26
C LYS A 278 22.75 25.30 14.57
N ARG A 279 23.18 24.09 14.84
CA ARG A 279 24.38 23.51 14.24
C ARG A 279 24.25 23.37 12.72
N ILE A 280 23.08 22.95 12.22
CA ILE A 280 22.81 22.86 10.79
C ILE A 280 22.94 24.24 10.13
N ARG A 281 22.32 25.28 10.71
CA ARG A 281 22.41 26.66 10.20
C ARG A 281 23.82 27.24 10.25
N GLU A 282 24.56 26.96 11.31
CA GLU A 282 25.97 27.40 11.41
C GLU A 282 26.85 26.73 10.34
N GLN A 283 26.59 25.47 10.01
CA GLN A 283 27.41 24.70 9.07
C GLN A 283 27.08 25.01 7.61
N TYR A 284 25.80 25.17 7.26
CA TYR A 284 25.35 25.28 5.86
C TYR A 284 24.75 26.63 5.50
N GLY A 285 24.50 27.50 6.47
CA GLY A 285 23.92 28.83 6.24
C GLY A 285 22.44 28.80 5.83
N TRP A 286 21.78 27.64 5.97
CA TRP A 286 20.37 27.54 5.59
C TRP A 286 19.50 28.45 6.46
N GLN A 287 18.66 29.22 5.78
CA GLN A 287 17.70 30.14 6.45
C GLN A 287 16.47 29.34 6.89
N ASP A 288 15.52 30.03 7.53
CA ASP A 288 14.20 29.45 7.75
C ASP A 288 13.49 29.26 6.41
N ILE A 289 12.97 28.09 6.18
CA ILE A 289 12.42 27.68 4.89
C ILE A 289 10.92 27.45 5.01
N LYS A 290 10.24 27.57 3.88
CA LYS A 290 8.84 27.23 3.75
C LYS A 290 8.73 25.79 3.26
N TYR A 291 7.94 25.00 3.95
CA TYR A 291 7.53 23.70 3.41
C TYR A 291 6.39 23.87 2.40
N VAL A 292 6.23 22.89 1.53
CA VAL A 292 5.16 22.85 0.53
C VAL A 292 4.36 21.58 0.76
N LEU A 293 3.03 21.70 0.88
CA LEU A 293 2.14 20.54 1.08
C LEU A 293 1.33 20.23 -0.17
N GLY A 294 1.16 18.94 -0.45
CA GLY A 294 0.20 18.41 -1.40
C GLY A 294 -1.19 18.15 -0.81
N VAL A 295 -1.35 18.35 0.50
CA VAL A 295 -2.56 18.07 1.27
C VAL A 295 -3.21 19.36 1.81
N LYS A 296 -4.46 19.24 2.25
CA LYS A 296 -5.16 20.33 2.98
C LYS A 296 -4.82 20.24 4.46
N ALA A 297 -4.19 21.28 4.99
CA ALA A 297 -3.91 21.39 6.41
C ALA A 297 -4.14 22.82 6.90
N HIS A 298 -4.54 22.96 8.16
CA HIS A 298 -4.87 24.24 8.77
C HIS A 298 -3.75 24.68 9.72
N ARG A 299 -2.59 25.02 9.16
CA ARG A 299 -1.45 25.48 9.96
C ARG A 299 -1.37 27.01 9.98
N ARG A 300 -0.82 27.56 11.07
CA ARG A 300 -0.67 29.03 11.27
C ARG A 300 0.31 29.66 10.29
N SER A 301 1.21 28.89 9.70
CA SER A 301 2.30 29.33 8.84
C SER A 301 2.79 28.15 7.99
N ASP A 302 3.48 28.45 6.91
CA ASP A 302 4.20 27.51 6.05
C ASP A 302 5.71 27.42 6.38
N LEU A 303 6.17 28.04 7.49
CA LEU A 303 7.55 27.96 7.94
C LEU A 303 7.82 26.64 8.70
N VAL A 304 8.93 25.99 8.36
CA VAL A 304 9.38 24.76 9.04
C VAL A 304 9.61 24.99 10.53
N SER A 305 10.14 26.15 10.92
CA SER A 305 10.35 26.50 12.32
C SER A 305 9.04 26.62 13.12
N ASP A 306 7.97 27.12 12.49
CA ASP A 306 6.66 27.22 13.10
C ASP A 306 5.98 25.88 13.24
N LEU A 307 6.09 24.99 12.24
CA LEU A 307 5.61 23.61 12.32
C LEU A 307 6.30 22.86 13.47
N ALA A 308 7.63 22.94 13.53
CA ALA A 308 8.40 22.31 14.61
C ALA A 308 8.01 22.85 16.00
N GLU A 309 7.70 24.14 16.10
CA GLU A 309 7.23 24.75 17.34
C GLU A 309 5.83 24.25 17.74
N ASP A 310 4.92 24.05 16.77
CA ASP A 310 3.60 23.47 17.01
C ASP A 310 3.73 22.02 17.54
N VAL A 311 4.59 21.20 16.93
CA VAL A 311 4.88 19.82 17.41
C VAL A 311 5.46 19.85 18.82
N ALA A 312 6.44 20.72 19.08
CA ALA A 312 7.05 20.81 20.41
C ALA A 312 6.07 21.27 21.49
N ARG A 313 5.15 22.19 21.15
CA ARG A 313 4.09 22.65 22.06
C ARG A 313 3.07 21.54 22.35
N LEU A 314 2.75 20.73 21.34
CA LEU A 314 1.88 19.58 21.53
C LEU A 314 2.53 18.54 22.46
N ALA A 315 3.81 18.24 22.28
CA ALA A 315 4.56 17.34 23.17
C ALA A 315 4.53 17.82 24.64
N VAL A 316 4.67 19.14 24.88
CA VAL A 316 4.53 19.73 26.22
C VAL A 316 3.13 19.59 26.78
N PHE A 317 2.10 19.76 25.95
CA PHE A 317 0.70 19.56 26.34
C PHE A 317 0.44 18.11 26.77
N LEU A 318 0.86 17.13 25.96
CA LEU A 318 0.71 15.69 26.23
C LEU A 318 1.43 15.26 27.54
N SER A 319 2.61 15.85 27.81
CA SER A 319 3.29 15.68 29.09
C SER A 319 2.46 16.21 30.26
N GLY A 320 1.88 17.41 30.09
CA GLY A 320 1.07 18.06 31.11
C GLY A 320 -0.25 17.35 31.44
N THR A 321 -0.80 16.58 30.49
CA THR A 321 -2.00 15.76 30.68
C THR A 321 -1.69 14.36 31.23
N GLY A 322 -0.42 13.98 31.32
CA GLY A 322 0.01 12.66 31.76
C GLY A 322 -0.02 11.59 30.66
N GLU A 323 -0.28 11.99 29.41
CA GLU A 323 -0.24 11.10 28.25
C GLU A 323 1.19 10.78 27.78
N SER A 324 2.19 11.51 28.27
CA SER A 324 3.61 11.27 27.98
C SER A 324 4.42 11.14 29.27
N ASN A 325 5.43 10.28 29.23
CA ASN A 325 6.35 10.04 30.36
C ASN A 325 7.57 10.99 30.37
N VAL A 326 7.51 12.08 29.60
CA VAL A 326 8.63 13.03 29.42
C VAL A 326 8.28 14.39 30.03
N ASP A 327 9.14 14.88 30.94
CA ASP A 327 9.01 16.21 31.54
C ASP A 327 9.88 17.22 30.79
N PHE A 328 9.32 18.39 30.46
CA PHE A 328 10.01 19.46 29.76
C PHE A 328 10.39 20.59 30.70
N LYS A 329 11.69 20.66 31.08
CA LYS A 329 12.19 21.72 31.94
C LYS A 329 12.30 23.04 31.17
N GLY A 330 11.70 24.10 31.72
CA GLY A 330 11.75 25.43 31.12
C GLY A 330 10.77 25.62 29.93
N ALA A 331 9.83 24.68 29.75
CA ALA A 331 8.79 24.80 28.74
C ALA A 331 7.88 26.01 28.96
N PRO A 332 7.35 26.61 27.89
CA PRO A 332 6.27 27.60 28.00
C PRO A 332 5.02 26.93 28.60
N PRO A 333 4.04 27.72 29.09
CA PRO A 333 2.77 27.16 29.50
C PRO A 333 2.16 26.29 28.40
N ALA A 334 1.59 25.15 28.79
CA ALA A 334 0.91 24.24 27.87
C ALA A 334 -0.19 24.98 27.09
N ILE A 335 -0.37 24.60 25.83
CA ILE A 335 -1.48 25.11 25.01
C ILE A 335 -2.81 24.62 25.57
N GLY A 336 -3.85 25.44 25.43
CA GLY A 336 -5.16 25.15 26.00
C GLY A 336 -6.01 24.22 25.12
N LEU A 337 -5.46 23.09 24.66
CA LEU A 337 -6.22 22.11 23.90
C LEU A 337 -7.23 21.39 24.79
N ARG A 338 -8.31 20.96 24.20
CA ARG A 338 -9.33 20.12 24.81
C ARG A 338 -9.60 18.94 23.90
N PRO A 339 -8.83 17.85 24.04
CA PRO A 339 -9.03 16.68 23.21
C PRO A 339 -10.45 16.16 23.30
N GLU A 340 -11.02 15.84 22.16
CA GLU A 340 -12.31 15.20 22.04
C GLU A 340 -12.19 13.73 22.47
N LYS A 341 -13.09 13.28 23.31
CA LYS A 341 -13.19 11.88 23.69
C LYS A 341 -14.49 11.31 23.15
N ASP A 342 -14.40 10.31 22.32
CA ASP A 342 -15.55 9.58 21.86
C ASP A 342 -16.09 8.71 23.02
N PRO A 343 -17.39 8.75 23.32
CA PRO A 343 -17.96 7.95 24.42
C PRO A 343 -17.87 6.44 24.14
N LEU A 344 -17.85 6.06 22.87
CA LEU A 344 -17.70 4.67 22.42
C LEU A 344 -16.64 4.58 21.33
N THR A 345 -15.76 3.59 21.44
CA THR A 345 -14.90 3.14 20.32
C THR A 345 -15.54 1.97 19.61
N PHE A 346 -15.48 1.99 18.28
CA PHE A 346 -15.99 0.94 17.40
C PHE A 346 -14.85 0.24 16.67
N THR A 347 -14.78 -1.09 16.77
CA THR A 347 -13.80 -1.91 16.09
C THR A 347 -14.49 -3.09 15.42
N VAL A 348 -13.95 -3.54 14.29
CA VAL A 348 -14.44 -4.70 13.54
C VAL A 348 -13.28 -5.65 13.26
N GLU A 349 -13.48 -6.92 13.59
CA GLU A 349 -12.56 -8.01 13.29
C GLU A 349 -13.25 -8.99 12.34
N TYR A 350 -12.50 -9.48 11.36
CA TYR A 350 -12.96 -10.48 10.41
C TYR A 350 -12.23 -11.80 10.66
N ASP A 351 -12.97 -12.92 10.67
CA ASP A 351 -12.35 -14.23 10.86
C ASP A 351 -11.31 -14.52 9.77
N GLY A 352 -10.10 -14.88 10.20
CA GLY A 352 -8.98 -15.10 9.29
C GLY A 352 -8.52 -13.86 8.49
N ASP A 353 -8.85 -12.65 8.95
CA ASP A 353 -8.58 -11.39 8.23
C ASP A 353 -9.20 -11.33 6.82
N ASP A 354 -10.31 -12.02 6.62
CA ASP A 354 -10.98 -12.14 5.32
C ASP A 354 -12.34 -11.41 5.32
N PRO A 355 -12.42 -10.18 4.80
CA PRO A 355 -13.64 -9.38 4.78
C PRO A 355 -14.55 -9.69 3.59
N THR A 356 -14.47 -10.89 2.98
CA THR A 356 -15.12 -11.14 1.71
C THR A 356 -16.35 -12.03 1.79
N VAL A 357 -17.30 -11.79 0.88
CA VAL A 357 -18.50 -12.60 0.68
C VAL A 357 -18.63 -13.03 -0.78
N GLY A 358 -19.20 -14.19 -1.01
CA GLY A 358 -19.46 -14.75 -2.34
C GLY A 358 -20.72 -15.60 -2.37
N PRO A 359 -21.11 -16.16 -3.53
CA PRO A 359 -22.28 -17.03 -3.64
C PRO A 359 -22.27 -18.20 -2.66
N ASP A 360 -21.11 -18.80 -2.48
CA ASP A 360 -20.91 -19.96 -1.60
C ASP A 360 -20.02 -19.64 -0.40
N LYS A 361 -19.85 -18.34 -0.07
CA LYS A 361 -18.97 -17.87 0.99
C LYS A 361 -19.63 -16.80 1.85
N ASN A 362 -19.72 -17.10 3.15
CA ASN A 362 -20.10 -16.12 4.17
C ASN A 362 -18.85 -15.53 4.86
N CYS A 363 -19.01 -14.35 5.42
CA CYS A 363 -18.03 -13.66 6.22
C CYS A 363 -18.45 -13.67 7.69
N LEU A 364 -17.59 -14.13 8.58
CA LEU A 364 -17.80 -14.05 10.02
C LEU A 364 -17.14 -12.78 10.54
N VAL A 365 -17.95 -11.92 11.15
CA VAL A 365 -17.55 -10.58 11.61
C VAL A 365 -17.80 -10.46 13.10
N LYS A 366 -16.81 -9.96 13.85
CA LYS A 366 -16.96 -9.56 15.23
C LYS A 366 -16.95 -8.05 15.33
N VAL A 367 -18.05 -7.47 15.77
CA VAL A 367 -18.21 -6.05 16.07
C VAL A 367 -17.96 -5.82 17.55
N ILE A 368 -17.09 -4.88 17.88
CA ILE A 368 -16.68 -4.55 19.25
C ILE A 368 -17.01 -3.08 19.52
N LEU A 369 -17.73 -2.83 20.59
CA LEU A 369 -18.01 -1.50 21.12
C LEU A 369 -17.39 -1.39 22.51
N GLU A 370 -16.49 -0.44 22.72
CA GLU A 370 -15.84 -0.16 24.00
C GLU A 370 -16.42 1.12 24.62
N ASN A 371 -16.78 1.06 25.90
CA ASN A 371 -17.23 2.21 26.67
C ASN A 371 -16.03 3.00 27.21
N ASN A 372 -15.76 4.16 26.65
CA ASN A 372 -14.64 5.04 27.04
C ASN A 372 -15.00 5.97 28.22
N THR A 373 -16.20 5.88 28.77
CA THR A 373 -16.68 6.75 29.86
C THR A 373 -16.44 6.10 31.23
N ASP A 374 -16.46 6.93 32.28
CA ASP A 374 -16.32 6.47 33.66
C ASP A 374 -17.66 5.96 34.24
N GLU A 375 -18.76 5.95 33.45
CA GLU A 375 -20.11 5.52 33.85
C GLU A 375 -20.56 4.35 32.95
N PRO A 376 -21.40 3.43 33.50
CA PRO A 376 -22.04 2.42 32.67
C PRO A 376 -22.96 3.05 31.64
N VAL A 377 -23.01 2.49 30.43
CA VAL A 377 -23.92 2.92 29.35
C VAL A 377 -24.87 1.79 28.97
N ASP A 378 -26.16 2.10 28.87
CA ASP A 378 -27.18 1.19 28.36
C ASP A 378 -27.50 1.57 26.89
N ILE A 379 -27.16 0.69 25.95
CA ILE A 379 -27.33 0.92 24.51
C ILE A 379 -28.11 -0.19 23.83
N MET A 380 -28.69 0.14 22.67
CA MET A 380 -29.18 -0.82 21.67
C MET A 380 -28.40 -0.64 20.37
N THR A 381 -28.11 -1.74 19.70
CA THR A 381 -27.45 -1.79 18.40
C THR A 381 -28.42 -2.28 17.33
N ASP A 382 -28.52 -1.57 16.20
CA ASP A 382 -29.32 -1.95 15.03
C ASP A 382 -28.40 -1.96 13.80
N PHE A 383 -28.41 -3.07 13.02
CA PHE A 383 -27.59 -3.24 11.83
C PHE A 383 -28.44 -3.13 10.58
N VAL A 384 -28.10 -2.19 9.71
CA VAL A 384 -28.79 -1.96 8.44
C VAL A 384 -27.93 -2.47 7.28
N PHE A 385 -28.38 -3.54 6.67
CA PHE A 385 -27.70 -4.19 5.53
C PHE A 385 -28.13 -3.59 4.21
N PRO A 386 -27.22 -3.52 3.19
CA PRO A 386 -27.61 -3.21 1.81
C PRO A 386 -28.42 -4.38 1.22
N GLU A 387 -29.20 -4.10 0.15
CA GLU A 387 -30.22 -5.01 -0.41
C GLU A 387 -29.65 -6.38 -0.87
N ASN A 388 -28.39 -6.41 -1.30
CA ASN A 388 -27.71 -7.61 -1.81
C ASN A 388 -26.97 -8.42 -0.72
N ILE A 389 -26.98 -7.96 0.52
CA ILE A 389 -26.32 -8.60 1.67
C ILE A 389 -27.36 -8.89 2.74
N GLU A 390 -27.23 -10.00 3.40
CA GLU A 390 -28.11 -10.37 4.52
C GLU A 390 -27.35 -11.03 5.66
N LEU A 391 -27.94 -10.96 6.85
CA LEU A 391 -27.48 -11.70 8.02
C LEU A 391 -27.86 -13.17 7.85
N LYS A 392 -26.88 -14.05 7.86
CA LYS A 392 -27.08 -15.53 7.80
C LYS A 392 -27.20 -16.13 9.20
N ALA A 393 -26.45 -15.60 10.18
CA ALA A 393 -26.55 -15.98 11.59
C ALA A 393 -26.10 -14.82 12.51
N GLY A 394 -26.55 -14.82 13.74
CA GLY A 394 -26.30 -13.77 14.73
C GLY A 394 -27.58 -12.96 15.04
N ARG A 395 -27.43 -11.86 15.77
CA ARG A 395 -28.53 -10.93 16.06
C ARG A 395 -28.21 -9.55 15.47
N ALA A 396 -29.13 -9.04 14.69
CA ALA A 396 -29.05 -7.70 14.11
C ALA A 396 -30.17 -6.76 14.56
N ASP A 397 -31.09 -7.26 15.41
CA ASP A 397 -32.27 -6.53 15.85
C ASP A 397 -32.02 -5.73 17.15
N GLY A 398 -32.35 -4.44 17.11
CA GLY A 398 -32.18 -3.47 18.17
C GLY A 398 -33.18 -3.61 19.35
N ASP A 399 -33.71 -4.81 19.61
CA ASP A 399 -34.82 -4.99 20.55
C ASP A 399 -34.41 -5.17 22.01
N THR A 400 -33.10 -5.18 22.32
CA THR A 400 -32.64 -5.43 23.69
C THR A 400 -31.54 -4.44 24.10
N TYR A 401 -31.76 -3.74 25.21
CA TYR A 401 -30.73 -2.93 25.86
C TYR A 401 -29.60 -3.82 26.38
N LYS A 402 -28.37 -3.42 26.09
CA LYS A 402 -27.14 -4.04 26.56
C LYS A 402 -26.38 -3.03 27.40
N ARG A 403 -25.92 -3.44 28.57
CA ARG A 403 -25.13 -2.60 29.48
C ARG A 403 -23.66 -2.87 29.26
N ILE A 404 -22.89 -1.79 29.04
CA ILE A 404 -21.43 -1.82 28.96
C ILE A 404 -20.91 -1.05 30.18
N LEU A 405 -20.15 -1.73 31.05
CA LEU A 405 -19.53 -1.10 32.20
C LEU A 405 -18.36 -0.17 31.75
N PRO A 406 -17.92 0.77 32.61
CA PRO A 406 -16.80 1.64 32.31
C PRO A 406 -15.58 0.85 31.85
N HIS A 407 -15.01 1.24 30.70
CA HIS A 407 -13.83 0.62 30.09
C HIS A 407 -13.98 -0.88 29.76
N GLU A 408 -15.20 -1.37 29.65
CA GLU A 408 -15.50 -2.72 29.16
C GLU A 408 -16.01 -2.69 27.71
N THR A 409 -15.98 -3.86 27.07
CA THR A 409 -16.40 -4.06 25.69
C THR A 409 -17.69 -4.87 25.58
N LEU A 410 -18.48 -4.55 24.56
CA LEU A 410 -19.57 -5.38 24.07
C LEU A 410 -19.14 -6.00 22.73
N GLU A 411 -19.20 -7.31 22.63
CA GLU A 411 -18.90 -8.04 21.39
C GLU A 411 -20.17 -8.61 20.76
N GLU A 412 -20.31 -8.43 19.44
CA GLU A 412 -21.39 -9.02 18.65
C GLU A 412 -20.79 -9.79 17.46
N ILE A 413 -21.20 -11.05 17.29
CA ILE A 413 -20.73 -11.92 16.22
C ILE A 413 -21.84 -12.06 15.18
N LEU A 414 -21.53 -11.72 13.95
CA LEU A 414 -22.43 -11.76 12.81
C LEU A 414 -21.85 -12.64 11.71
N GLU A 415 -22.65 -13.56 11.18
CA GLU A 415 -22.35 -14.24 9.92
C GLU A 415 -23.12 -13.55 8.80
N ILE A 416 -22.38 -12.99 7.85
CA ILE A 416 -22.89 -12.12 6.77
C ILE A 416 -22.66 -12.82 5.46
N GLY A 417 -23.65 -12.83 4.59
CA GLY A 417 -23.54 -13.45 3.28
C GLY A 417 -24.31 -12.68 2.20
N VAL A 418 -24.17 -13.13 0.98
CA VAL A 418 -24.94 -12.63 -0.17
C VAL A 418 -26.39 -13.05 0.02
N ALA A 419 -27.32 -12.11 -0.23
CA ALA A 419 -28.76 -12.39 -0.16
C ALA A 419 -29.16 -13.41 -1.23
N ASP A 420 -30.01 -14.38 -0.90
CA ASP A 420 -30.38 -15.49 -1.79
C ASP A 420 -30.98 -15.05 -3.14
N ARG A 421 -31.56 -13.85 -3.18
CA ARG A 421 -32.14 -13.23 -4.38
C ARG A 421 -31.20 -12.29 -5.12
N ALA A 422 -29.95 -12.10 -4.64
CA ALA A 422 -29.02 -11.19 -5.26
C ALA A 422 -28.58 -11.72 -6.63
N GLY A 423 -28.78 -10.92 -7.67
CA GLY A 423 -28.27 -11.23 -9.02
C GLY A 423 -26.88 -10.63 -9.27
N VAL A 424 -26.44 -9.74 -8.40
CA VAL A 424 -25.18 -9.00 -8.49
C VAL A 424 -24.51 -8.95 -7.11
N ILE A 425 -23.22 -9.16 -7.07
CA ILE A 425 -22.39 -8.96 -5.88
C ILE A 425 -21.56 -7.71 -6.10
N TYR A 426 -21.66 -6.74 -5.20
CA TYR A 426 -20.87 -5.51 -5.26
C TYR A 426 -19.59 -5.64 -4.45
N GLU A 427 -18.49 -5.04 -4.94
CA GLU A 427 -17.25 -4.95 -4.17
C GLU A 427 -17.43 -4.12 -2.89
N LYS A 428 -18.34 -3.15 -2.90
CA LYS A 428 -18.63 -2.24 -1.78
C LYS A 428 -19.99 -2.54 -1.18
N ASN A 429 -20.00 -3.10 0.04
CA ASN A 429 -21.21 -3.41 0.78
C ASN A 429 -21.10 -2.87 2.21
N ASN A 430 -21.53 -1.62 2.39
CA ASN A 430 -21.49 -0.94 3.69
C ASN A 430 -22.69 -1.31 4.55
N ILE A 431 -22.42 -1.71 5.78
CA ILE A 431 -23.40 -2.01 6.82
C ILE A 431 -23.36 -0.86 7.83
N LEU A 432 -24.51 -0.26 8.11
CA LEU A 432 -24.63 0.80 9.09
C LEU A 432 -24.97 0.21 10.45
N VAL A 433 -24.28 0.66 11.48
CA VAL A 433 -24.55 0.30 12.88
C VAL A 433 -25.12 1.53 13.58
N ARG A 434 -26.38 1.47 13.97
CA ARG A 434 -27.05 2.52 14.75
C ARG A 434 -26.98 2.16 16.22
N VAL A 435 -26.43 3.05 17.01
CA VAL A 435 -26.41 2.93 18.46
C VAL A 435 -27.40 3.94 19.04
N THR A 436 -28.28 3.48 19.92
CA THR A 436 -29.27 4.30 20.63
C THR A 436 -29.28 3.94 22.10
N GLY A 437 -29.79 4.84 22.96
CA GLY A 437 -29.80 4.69 24.39
C GLY A 437 -29.11 5.86 25.08
N ASP A 438 -28.25 5.58 26.06
CA ASP A 438 -27.49 6.61 26.78
C ASP A 438 -26.47 7.31 25.87
N VAL A 439 -25.97 6.61 24.85
CA VAL A 439 -25.15 7.16 23.76
C VAL A 439 -25.93 6.99 22.47
N VAL A 440 -25.96 8.06 21.65
CA VAL A 440 -26.56 8.04 20.32
C VAL A 440 -25.49 8.36 19.31
N CYS A 441 -25.11 7.36 18.50
CA CYS A 441 -24.12 7.51 17.45
C CYS A 441 -24.37 6.51 16.31
N GLY A 442 -23.60 6.62 15.24
CA GLY A 442 -23.64 5.70 14.12
C GLY A 442 -22.25 5.34 13.67
N PHE A 443 -22.04 4.08 13.35
CA PHE A 443 -20.80 3.56 12.79
C PHE A 443 -21.10 2.88 11.46
N ARG A 444 -20.05 2.56 10.74
CA ARG A 444 -20.12 1.85 9.46
C ARG A 444 -18.99 0.84 9.41
N PHE A 445 -19.26 -0.31 8.85
CA PHE A 445 -18.25 -1.25 8.39
C PHE A 445 -18.73 -1.90 7.10
N GLY A 446 -17.91 -2.76 6.47
CA GLY A 446 -18.34 -3.37 5.24
C GLY A 446 -17.75 -4.73 4.96
N VAL A 447 -18.31 -5.40 3.97
CA VAL A 447 -17.77 -6.64 3.39
C VAL A 447 -17.55 -6.45 1.90
N SER A 448 -16.45 -7.01 1.39
CA SER A 448 -16.13 -6.96 -0.05
C SER A 448 -16.73 -8.15 -0.77
N GLY A 449 -17.49 -7.91 -1.82
CA GLY A 449 -17.97 -8.99 -2.68
C GLY A 449 -16.86 -9.55 -3.55
N ASN A 450 -16.79 -10.88 -3.64
CA ASN A 450 -15.89 -11.58 -4.55
C ASN A 450 -16.20 -11.23 -6.00
N LYS A 451 -15.16 -11.12 -6.83
CA LYS A 451 -15.32 -11.03 -8.29
C LYS A 451 -15.62 -12.41 -8.85
N ILE A 452 -16.65 -12.52 -9.65
CA ILE A 452 -17.09 -13.80 -10.24
C ILE A 452 -16.61 -13.86 -11.68
N TRP A 453 -15.76 -14.84 -11.96
CA TRP A 453 -15.23 -15.10 -13.28
C TRP A 453 -15.71 -16.43 -13.83
N ARG A 454 -15.95 -16.49 -15.12
CA ARG A 454 -16.03 -17.74 -15.88
C ARG A 454 -14.66 -18.03 -16.45
N LEU A 455 -14.13 -19.20 -16.10
CA LEU A 455 -12.86 -19.70 -16.59
C LEU A 455 -13.13 -20.69 -17.73
N THR A 456 -12.69 -20.35 -18.94
CA THR A 456 -12.78 -21.19 -20.13
C THR A 456 -11.39 -21.62 -20.57
N GLY A 457 -11.12 -22.91 -20.57
CA GLY A 457 -9.80 -23.47 -20.87
C GLY A 457 -9.43 -24.63 -19.96
N PRO A 458 -8.19 -25.14 -20.02
CA PRO A 458 -7.07 -24.69 -20.86
C PRO A 458 -7.23 -25.11 -22.33
N VAL A 459 -6.79 -24.27 -23.24
CA VAL A 459 -6.82 -24.53 -24.68
C VAL A 459 -5.45 -24.35 -25.33
N TRP A 460 -5.24 -25.06 -26.42
CA TRP A 460 -4.04 -24.97 -27.25
C TRP A 460 -4.44 -24.95 -28.73
N SER A 461 -3.69 -24.26 -29.56
CA SER A 461 -3.83 -24.40 -31.01
C SER A 461 -3.17 -25.69 -31.47
N THR A 462 -3.84 -26.41 -32.36
CA THR A 462 -3.30 -27.60 -33.03
C THR A 462 -3.08 -27.38 -34.51
N VAL A 463 -3.30 -26.16 -34.99
CA VAL A 463 -3.00 -25.82 -36.39
C VAL A 463 -1.50 -25.94 -36.58
N PRO A 464 -1.02 -26.82 -37.46
CA PRO A 464 0.41 -26.90 -37.77
C PRO A 464 0.91 -25.58 -38.32
N ALA A 465 2.04 -25.09 -37.81
CA ALA A 465 2.69 -23.95 -38.41
C ALA A 465 3.17 -24.29 -39.83
N THR A 466 2.95 -23.38 -40.77
CA THR A 466 3.57 -23.51 -42.08
C THR A 466 5.07 -23.26 -41.97
N ASN A 467 5.86 -23.76 -42.95
CA ASN A 467 7.30 -23.50 -42.98
C ASN A 467 7.60 -21.99 -43.05
N GLU A 468 6.75 -21.20 -43.72
CA GLU A 468 6.87 -19.76 -43.82
C GLU A 468 6.66 -19.07 -42.47
N GLU A 469 5.65 -19.48 -41.72
CA GLU A 469 5.40 -18.98 -40.36
C GLU A 469 6.57 -19.37 -39.42
N ILE A 470 7.08 -20.59 -39.51
CA ILE A 470 8.21 -21.02 -38.71
C ILE A 470 9.45 -20.17 -39.04
N LEU A 471 9.73 -19.95 -40.31
CA LEU A 471 10.92 -19.19 -40.76
C LEU A 471 10.79 -17.68 -40.51
N SER A 472 9.57 -17.13 -40.51
CA SER A 472 9.35 -15.71 -40.26
C SER A 472 9.30 -15.35 -38.76
N LYS A 473 8.80 -16.24 -37.89
CA LYS A 473 8.60 -15.99 -36.48
C LYS A 473 9.61 -16.67 -35.57
N VAL A 474 10.15 -17.80 -36.03
CA VAL A 474 11.23 -18.54 -35.35
C VAL A 474 12.41 -18.47 -36.26
N PRO A 475 13.36 -17.52 -36.10
CA PRO A 475 14.66 -17.64 -36.75
C PRO A 475 15.18 -19.02 -36.37
N SER A 476 15.52 -19.82 -37.36
CA SER A 476 15.86 -21.22 -37.21
C SER A 476 16.82 -21.40 -36.02
N TYR A 477 16.31 -21.95 -34.97
CA TYR A 477 17.00 -22.12 -33.69
C TYR A 477 18.34 -22.85 -33.81
N TRP A 478 18.45 -23.75 -34.79
CA TRP A 478 19.64 -24.56 -34.96
C TRP A 478 20.61 -24.05 -36.03
N HIS A 479 20.18 -23.20 -36.96
CA HIS A 479 20.97 -22.88 -38.14
C HIS A 479 21.04 -21.42 -38.56
N VAL A 480 20.20 -20.53 -38.02
CA VAL A 480 20.04 -19.17 -38.56
C VAL A 480 19.91 -18.08 -37.48
N LEU A 481 20.00 -18.39 -36.19
CA LEU A 481 20.22 -17.33 -35.22
C LEU A 481 21.62 -16.76 -35.53
N PRO A 482 21.72 -15.47 -35.89
CA PRO A 482 23.04 -14.83 -35.91
C PRO A 482 23.62 -15.02 -34.50
N PRO A 483 24.91 -15.35 -34.41
CA PRO A 483 25.56 -15.49 -33.12
C PRO A 483 25.26 -14.23 -32.30
N ALA A 484 24.66 -14.40 -31.12
CA ALA A 484 24.41 -13.31 -30.21
C ALA A 484 25.77 -12.63 -29.93
N ARG A 485 25.83 -11.34 -30.16
CA ARG A 485 27.06 -10.54 -29.97
C ARG A 485 27.17 -10.06 -28.52
N THR A 486 26.05 -10.06 -27.82
CA THR A 486 25.94 -9.64 -26.43
C THR A 486 25.08 -10.63 -25.65
N GLU A 487 25.23 -10.63 -24.33
CA GLU A 487 24.38 -11.42 -23.42
C GLU A 487 22.90 -11.01 -23.54
N ALA A 488 22.64 -9.71 -23.69
CA ALA A 488 21.30 -9.19 -23.90
C ALA A 488 20.63 -9.74 -25.18
N GLU A 489 21.37 -9.82 -26.29
CA GLU A 489 20.87 -10.43 -27.53
C GLU A 489 20.63 -11.94 -27.38
N SER A 490 21.44 -12.62 -26.58
CA SER A 490 21.25 -14.03 -26.27
C SER A 490 19.97 -14.26 -25.48
N ILE A 491 19.73 -13.45 -24.45
CA ILE A 491 18.51 -13.49 -23.63
C ILE A 491 17.28 -13.16 -24.48
N ASP A 492 17.35 -12.14 -25.33
CA ASP A 492 16.25 -11.76 -26.21
C ASP A 492 15.93 -12.85 -27.25
N ASN A 493 16.93 -13.50 -27.78
CA ASN A 493 16.76 -14.63 -28.72
C ASN A 493 16.06 -15.81 -28.01
N VAL A 494 16.45 -16.15 -26.78
CA VAL A 494 15.79 -17.19 -25.97
C VAL A 494 14.36 -16.80 -25.65
N ARG A 495 14.12 -15.56 -25.26
CA ARG A 495 12.77 -15.02 -25.02
C ARG A 495 11.86 -15.15 -26.24
N ARG A 496 12.34 -14.69 -27.41
CA ARG A 496 11.59 -14.79 -28.66
C ARG A 496 11.31 -16.23 -29.06
N PHE A 497 12.25 -17.12 -28.84
CA PHE A 497 12.07 -18.54 -29.07
C PHE A 497 10.95 -19.12 -28.20
N HIS A 498 10.97 -18.88 -26.89
CA HIS A 498 9.91 -19.35 -25.99
C HIS A 498 8.54 -18.75 -26.30
N LEU A 499 8.47 -17.45 -26.59
CA LEU A 499 7.22 -16.76 -26.95
C LEU A 499 6.66 -17.25 -28.27
N ASN A 500 7.50 -17.57 -29.25
CA ASN A 500 7.08 -18.09 -30.55
C ASN A 500 6.61 -19.54 -30.46
N PHE A 501 7.13 -20.32 -29.50
CA PHE A 501 6.62 -21.66 -29.22
C PHE A 501 5.28 -21.66 -28.48
N ALA A 502 5.00 -20.65 -27.68
CA ALA A 502 3.67 -20.39 -27.15
C ALA A 502 2.79 -19.71 -28.22
N ARG A 503 2.66 -20.36 -29.34
CA ARG A 503 2.05 -19.92 -30.60
C ARG A 503 0.67 -19.27 -30.44
N ASP A 504 -0.02 -19.62 -29.36
CA ASP A 504 -1.35 -19.18 -29.06
C ASP A 504 -1.43 -17.78 -28.43
N THR A 505 -0.30 -17.09 -28.26
CA THR A 505 -0.28 -15.72 -27.70
C THR A 505 -1.06 -14.73 -28.56
N GLN A 506 -1.27 -15.01 -29.84
CA GLN A 506 -1.84 -14.07 -30.82
C GLN A 506 -3.19 -14.52 -31.42
N THR A 507 -3.53 -15.82 -31.36
CA THR A 507 -4.73 -16.33 -31.99
C THR A 507 -5.94 -16.25 -31.04
N ASP A 508 -7.00 -15.54 -31.43
CA ASP A 508 -8.25 -15.54 -30.70
C ASP A 508 -9.03 -16.82 -31.03
N ILE A 509 -9.29 -17.62 -30.01
CA ILE A 509 -9.86 -18.98 -30.13
C ILE A 509 -11.38 -18.93 -30.00
N PHE A 510 -11.90 -18.04 -29.16
CA PHE A 510 -13.33 -17.88 -28.91
C PHE A 510 -13.81 -16.46 -29.23
N THR A 511 -15.03 -16.37 -29.73
CA THR A 511 -15.75 -15.09 -29.79
C THR A 511 -16.30 -14.70 -28.42
N GLU A 512 -16.65 -13.43 -28.23
CA GLU A 512 -17.28 -12.96 -27.01
C GLU A 512 -18.61 -13.70 -26.75
N GLU A 513 -19.42 -13.91 -27.78
CA GLU A 513 -20.72 -14.61 -27.69
C GLU A 513 -20.54 -16.05 -27.18
N GLU A 514 -19.50 -16.76 -27.63
CA GLU A 514 -19.19 -18.10 -27.16
C GLU A 514 -18.78 -18.10 -25.69
N LEU A 515 -17.98 -17.13 -25.23
CA LEU A 515 -17.53 -17.01 -23.85
C LEU A 515 -18.68 -16.70 -22.88
N PHE A 516 -19.70 -15.98 -23.32
CA PHE A 516 -20.88 -15.63 -22.52
C PHE A 516 -22.11 -16.49 -22.78
N ALA A 517 -22.03 -17.47 -23.67
CA ALA A 517 -23.14 -18.40 -23.91
C ALA A 517 -23.47 -19.21 -22.63
N PRO A 518 -24.77 -19.54 -22.40
CA PRO A 518 -25.17 -20.37 -21.27
C PRO A 518 -24.42 -21.70 -21.29
N SER A 519 -23.83 -22.08 -20.16
CA SER A 519 -23.19 -23.39 -20.00
C SER A 519 -24.22 -24.44 -19.62
N ASP A 520 -24.63 -25.28 -20.58
CA ASP A 520 -25.56 -26.40 -20.30
C ASP A 520 -24.82 -27.60 -19.65
N GLY A 521 -23.99 -27.36 -18.64
CA GLY A 521 -23.44 -28.43 -17.80
C GLY A 521 -22.65 -29.53 -18.50
N GLY A 522 -22.13 -29.31 -19.73
CA GLY A 522 -21.35 -30.32 -20.43
C GLY A 522 -21.23 -30.16 -21.93
N ARG A 523 -21.59 -29.03 -22.51
CA ARG A 523 -21.33 -28.77 -23.94
C ARG A 523 -19.85 -28.83 -24.24
N GLU A 524 -19.49 -29.64 -25.23
CA GLU A 524 -18.19 -29.54 -25.88
C GLU A 524 -18.13 -28.18 -26.59
N PHE A 525 -17.23 -27.32 -26.14
CA PHE A 525 -16.97 -26.05 -26.80
C PHE A 525 -16.17 -26.32 -28.08
N HIS A 526 -16.76 -26.04 -29.22
CA HIS A 526 -16.07 -25.97 -30.51
C HIS A 526 -15.86 -24.51 -30.82
N GLY A 527 -14.68 -23.96 -30.52
CA GLY A 527 -14.36 -22.57 -30.88
C GLY A 527 -14.46 -22.35 -32.38
N SER A 528 -15.05 -21.22 -32.79
CA SER A 528 -15.21 -20.81 -34.19
C SER A 528 -13.91 -20.39 -34.87
N GLY A 529 -12.80 -20.30 -34.16
CA GLY A 529 -11.50 -19.79 -34.59
C GLY A 529 -10.72 -20.64 -35.61
N GLY A 530 -11.41 -21.27 -36.56
CA GLY A 530 -10.78 -22.01 -37.64
C GLY A 530 -10.28 -23.43 -37.25
N ALA A 531 -10.24 -24.33 -38.22
CA ALA A 531 -9.85 -25.71 -38.05
C ALA A 531 -8.58 -25.86 -37.20
N GLY A 532 -8.66 -26.63 -36.10
CA GLY A 532 -7.47 -27.07 -35.40
C GLY A 532 -7.37 -26.77 -33.91
N ILE A 533 -8.47 -26.54 -33.21
CA ILE A 533 -8.47 -26.51 -31.76
C ILE A 533 -8.65 -27.94 -31.24
N ILE A 534 -7.77 -28.45 -30.36
CA ILE A 534 -8.11 -29.63 -29.58
C ILE A 534 -9.12 -29.19 -28.53
N ALA A 535 -10.38 -29.35 -28.85
CA ALA A 535 -11.42 -29.38 -27.85
C ALA A 535 -11.37 -30.74 -27.14
N ARG A 536 -10.64 -30.83 -26.04
CA ARG A 536 -11.14 -31.71 -25.00
C ARG A 536 -12.39 -31.05 -24.47
N PRO A 537 -13.46 -31.81 -24.16
CA PRO A 537 -14.61 -31.25 -23.46
C PRO A 537 -14.09 -30.64 -22.16
N TYR A 538 -14.01 -29.33 -22.11
CA TYR A 538 -13.65 -28.62 -20.88
C TYR A 538 -14.91 -28.00 -20.29
N LYS A 539 -15.02 -28.16 -18.99
CA LYS A 539 -16.10 -27.51 -18.24
C LYS A 539 -15.71 -26.06 -18.05
N VAL A 540 -16.61 -25.17 -18.41
CA VAL A 540 -16.56 -23.80 -17.91
C VAL A 540 -16.67 -23.87 -16.40
N ARG A 541 -15.74 -23.23 -15.70
CA ARG A 541 -15.70 -23.21 -14.23
C ARG A 541 -16.01 -21.80 -13.76
N THR A 542 -16.71 -21.69 -12.66
CA THR A 542 -16.83 -20.42 -11.93
C THR A 542 -15.64 -20.30 -11.01
N LEU A 543 -15.03 -19.11 -11.00
CA LEU A 543 -13.93 -18.74 -10.15
C LEU A 543 -14.32 -17.50 -9.36
N GLU A 544 -14.21 -17.59 -8.06
CA GLU A 544 -14.31 -16.43 -7.17
C GLU A 544 -12.91 -15.93 -6.83
N THR A 545 -12.66 -14.64 -7.06
CA THR A 545 -11.42 -14.00 -6.64
C THR A 545 -11.74 -12.97 -5.57
N PRO A 546 -11.24 -13.15 -4.33
CA PRO A 546 -11.45 -12.21 -3.25
C PRO A 546 -10.64 -10.92 -3.45
N GLU A 547 -9.53 -11.01 -4.17
CA GLU A 547 -8.58 -9.93 -4.39
C GLU A 547 -8.54 -9.48 -5.86
N ASP A 548 -7.86 -8.36 -6.10
CA ASP A 548 -7.64 -7.81 -7.44
C ASP A 548 -6.57 -8.62 -8.21
N SER A 549 -5.63 -9.27 -7.50
CA SER A 549 -4.60 -10.13 -8.08
C SER A 549 -5.00 -11.61 -8.01
N PHE A 550 -4.55 -12.38 -9.00
CA PHE A 550 -4.85 -13.82 -9.08
C PHE A 550 -3.81 -14.58 -9.90
N THR A 551 -3.72 -15.89 -9.64
CA THR A 551 -3.02 -16.86 -10.48
C THR A 551 -4.02 -17.84 -11.05
N VAL A 552 -3.72 -18.45 -12.19
CA VAL A 552 -4.57 -19.50 -12.79
C VAL A 552 -4.03 -20.91 -12.55
N ASP A 553 -3.03 -21.07 -11.71
CA ASP A 553 -2.35 -22.35 -11.48
C ASP A 553 -3.24 -23.37 -10.78
N GLY A 554 -3.97 -22.96 -9.74
CA GLY A 554 -4.79 -23.86 -8.92
C GLY A 554 -5.94 -24.57 -9.66
N PHE A 555 -6.20 -24.20 -10.94
CA PHE A 555 -7.30 -24.76 -11.73
C PHE A 555 -6.89 -25.91 -12.65
N PHE A 556 -5.60 -26.12 -12.86
CA PHE A 556 -5.08 -27.09 -13.82
C PHE A 556 -4.10 -28.05 -13.16
N GLY A 557 -4.24 -29.33 -13.47
CA GLY A 557 -3.35 -30.37 -12.96
C GLY A 557 -1.98 -30.42 -13.66
N PHE A 558 -1.55 -29.36 -14.37
CA PHE A 558 -0.27 -29.29 -15.06
C PHE A 558 0.34 -27.90 -14.98
N LYS A 559 1.64 -27.80 -15.17
CA LYS A 559 2.43 -26.57 -14.96
C LYS A 559 2.84 -25.84 -16.26
N GLY A 560 2.61 -26.46 -17.39
CA GLY A 560 3.07 -25.97 -18.70
C GLY A 560 2.23 -24.80 -19.26
N PRO A 561 2.63 -24.30 -20.45
CA PRO A 561 1.93 -23.19 -21.10
C PRO A 561 0.54 -23.61 -21.61
N CYS A 562 -0.41 -22.68 -21.54
CA CYS A 562 -1.74 -22.83 -22.12
C CYS A 562 -2.41 -21.45 -22.27
N VAL A 563 -3.50 -21.41 -23.05
CA VAL A 563 -4.38 -20.24 -23.12
C VAL A 563 -5.59 -20.48 -22.24
N VAL A 564 -5.99 -19.45 -21.52
CA VAL A 564 -7.16 -19.42 -20.64
C VAL A 564 -7.93 -18.15 -20.88
N TYR A 565 -9.24 -18.24 -20.93
CA TYR A 565 -10.11 -17.06 -20.95
C TYR A 565 -10.80 -16.89 -19.60
N MET A 566 -10.68 -15.72 -19.03
CA MET A 566 -11.47 -15.28 -17.88
C MET A 566 -12.47 -14.24 -18.36
N SER A 567 -13.75 -14.51 -18.17
CA SER A 567 -14.83 -13.59 -18.59
C SER A 567 -15.76 -13.31 -17.42
N GLN A 568 -16.19 -12.04 -17.28
CA GLN A 568 -17.14 -11.60 -16.25
C GLN A 568 -18.10 -10.54 -16.80
N ILE A 569 -19.25 -10.42 -16.18
CA ILE A 569 -20.17 -9.31 -16.39
C ILE A 569 -19.99 -8.34 -15.24
N LEU A 570 -19.32 -7.23 -15.52
CA LEU A 570 -19.12 -6.12 -14.59
C LEU A 570 -20.35 -5.21 -14.65
N VAL A 571 -20.85 -4.77 -13.49
CA VAL A 571 -22.01 -3.89 -13.38
C VAL A 571 -21.55 -2.51 -12.93
N ALA A 572 -21.62 -1.54 -13.84
CA ALA A 572 -21.27 -0.16 -13.57
C ALA A 572 -22.50 0.65 -13.10
N PRO A 573 -22.33 1.58 -12.12
CA PRO A 573 -23.44 2.35 -11.56
C PRO A 573 -24.00 3.39 -12.54
N GLU A 574 -23.18 3.86 -13.48
CA GLU A 574 -23.51 4.89 -14.46
C GLU A 574 -22.64 4.76 -15.72
N ASP A 575 -22.95 5.54 -16.76
CA ASP A 575 -22.05 5.67 -17.91
C ASP A 575 -20.79 6.40 -17.47
N MET A 576 -19.62 5.80 -17.69
CA MET A 576 -18.35 6.37 -17.22
C MET A 576 -17.18 5.99 -18.11
N THR A 577 -16.19 6.86 -18.16
CA THR A 577 -14.88 6.56 -18.77
C THR A 577 -13.89 6.23 -17.66
N VAL A 578 -13.25 5.08 -17.74
CA VAL A 578 -12.30 4.60 -16.75
C VAL A 578 -10.95 4.30 -17.35
N TYR A 579 -9.97 4.18 -16.47
CA TYR A 579 -8.63 3.63 -16.74
C TYR A 579 -8.58 2.22 -16.17
N ALA A 580 -7.78 1.33 -16.78
CA ALA A 580 -7.47 0.03 -16.21
C ALA A 580 -5.96 -0.07 -15.97
N GLN A 581 -5.61 -0.55 -14.80
CA GLN A 581 -4.27 -1.02 -14.44
C GLN A 581 -4.33 -2.53 -14.47
N LEU A 582 -3.51 -3.15 -15.33
CA LEU A 582 -3.42 -4.59 -15.47
C LEU A 582 -2.00 -5.03 -15.18
N GLY A 583 -1.80 -5.66 -14.03
CA GLY A 583 -0.55 -6.30 -13.68
C GLY A 583 -0.42 -7.65 -14.39
N TYR A 584 0.76 -7.96 -14.94
CA TYR A 584 0.99 -9.23 -15.63
C TYR A 584 2.41 -9.75 -15.46
N SER A 585 2.56 -11.06 -15.48
CA SER A 585 3.86 -11.72 -15.61
C SER A 585 3.96 -12.60 -16.88
N SER A 586 2.86 -12.78 -17.58
CA SER A 586 2.78 -13.55 -18.82
C SER A 586 1.85 -12.86 -19.82
N PRO A 587 1.95 -13.15 -21.14
CA PRO A 587 1.20 -12.46 -22.17
C PRO A 587 -0.31 -12.49 -21.97
N PHE A 588 -0.98 -11.41 -22.39
CA PHE A 588 -2.44 -11.29 -22.30
C PHE A 588 -3.06 -10.46 -23.43
N LYS A 589 -4.36 -10.62 -23.61
CA LYS A 589 -5.24 -9.66 -24.31
C LYS A 589 -6.40 -9.28 -23.40
N PHE A 590 -6.76 -8.02 -23.40
CA PHE A 590 -7.83 -7.44 -22.60
C PHE A 590 -8.91 -6.84 -23.48
N PHE A 591 -10.17 -7.29 -23.28
CA PHE A 591 -11.32 -6.83 -24.06
C PHE A 591 -12.41 -6.29 -23.13
N VAL A 592 -13.08 -5.25 -23.58
CA VAL A 592 -14.29 -4.69 -22.94
C VAL A 592 -15.37 -4.54 -24.01
N ASN A 593 -16.54 -5.15 -23.78
CA ASN A 593 -17.68 -5.13 -24.69
C ASN A 593 -17.29 -5.50 -26.14
N GLY A 594 -16.51 -6.56 -26.31
CA GLY A 594 -16.04 -7.08 -27.61
C GLY A 594 -14.92 -6.29 -28.27
N LYS A 595 -14.51 -5.15 -27.69
CA LYS A 595 -13.44 -4.32 -28.22
C LYS A 595 -12.12 -4.65 -27.52
N LEU A 596 -11.05 -4.91 -28.29
CA LEU A 596 -9.70 -5.03 -27.76
C LEU A 596 -9.27 -3.67 -27.18
N VAL A 597 -8.99 -3.66 -25.87
CA VAL A 597 -8.49 -2.49 -25.13
C VAL A 597 -6.96 -2.47 -25.19
N GLY A 598 -6.34 -3.64 -25.01
CA GLY A 598 -4.90 -3.75 -25.07
C GLY A 598 -4.39 -5.18 -24.99
N GLU A 599 -3.12 -5.34 -25.30
CA GLU A 599 -2.45 -6.64 -25.28
C GLU A 599 -0.96 -6.49 -24.96
N ARG A 600 -0.37 -7.56 -24.42
CA ARG A 600 1.07 -7.73 -24.26
C ARG A 600 1.45 -9.14 -24.72
N HIS A 601 2.57 -9.23 -25.41
CA HIS A 601 3.06 -10.50 -25.99
C HIS A 601 4.36 -10.98 -25.33
N ASP A 602 4.92 -10.20 -24.42
CA ASP A 602 6.10 -10.48 -23.62
C ASP A 602 5.75 -11.01 -22.24
N ALA A 603 6.71 -11.61 -21.57
CA ALA A 603 6.66 -11.93 -20.16
C ALA A 603 7.44 -10.86 -19.39
N ASP A 604 6.97 -10.56 -18.20
CA ASP A 604 7.58 -9.58 -17.31
C ASP A 604 7.61 -10.10 -15.86
N THR A 605 8.21 -9.36 -14.96
CA THR A 605 7.99 -9.54 -13.53
C THR A 605 6.64 -8.92 -13.19
N TRP A 606 5.80 -9.64 -12.46
CA TRP A 606 4.52 -9.09 -12.06
C TRP A 606 4.70 -7.84 -11.19
N ASP A 607 4.07 -6.80 -11.63
CA ASP A 607 3.92 -5.52 -10.96
C ASP A 607 2.45 -5.13 -11.13
N ALA A 608 1.82 -4.58 -10.09
CA ALA A 608 0.39 -4.25 -10.13
C ALA A 608 0.03 -3.24 -11.21
N GLU A 609 1.01 -2.50 -11.72
CA GLU A 609 0.84 -1.38 -12.64
C GLU A 609 1.66 -1.49 -13.95
N ASN A 610 2.21 -2.65 -14.30
CA ASN A 610 3.09 -2.71 -15.47
C ASN A 610 2.36 -2.63 -16.84
N ALA A 611 1.03 -2.54 -16.87
CA ALA A 611 0.28 -2.16 -18.06
C ALA A 611 -0.91 -1.23 -17.73
N HIS A 612 -0.97 -0.09 -18.42
CA HIS A 612 -2.01 0.93 -18.27
C HIS A 612 -2.82 1.10 -19.54
N PHE A 613 -4.13 1.25 -19.41
CA PHE A 613 -5.07 1.46 -20.51
C PHE A 613 -6.05 2.59 -20.18
N ALA A 614 -6.14 3.58 -21.05
CA ALA A 614 -6.96 4.77 -20.88
C ALA A 614 -8.22 4.75 -21.77
N GLY A 615 -9.22 5.54 -21.40
CA GLY A 615 -10.37 5.82 -22.25
C GLY A 615 -11.31 4.63 -22.44
N ILE A 616 -11.48 3.80 -21.41
CA ILE A 616 -12.37 2.65 -21.44
C ILE A 616 -13.79 3.11 -21.12
N GLU A 617 -14.68 3.02 -22.12
CA GLU A 617 -16.07 3.38 -21.96
C GLU A 617 -16.88 2.24 -21.35
N LEU A 618 -17.39 2.45 -20.14
CA LEU A 618 -18.36 1.57 -19.49
C LEU A 618 -19.77 2.18 -19.59
N LYS A 619 -20.75 1.33 -19.85
CA LYS A 619 -22.17 1.72 -19.85
C LYS A 619 -22.80 1.41 -18.50
N LYS A 620 -23.76 2.22 -18.10
CA LYS A 620 -24.58 1.91 -16.91
C LYS A 620 -25.18 0.51 -17.03
N GLY A 621 -25.00 -0.30 -16.00
CA GLY A 621 -25.39 -1.69 -15.98
C GLY A 621 -24.31 -2.61 -16.49
N GLU A 622 -24.64 -3.62 -17.26
CA GLU A 622 -23.79 -4.74 -17.62
C GLU A 622 -22.75 -4.37 -18.69
N ASN A 623 -21.49 -4.73 -18.40
CA ASN A 623 -20.35 -4.66 -19.32
C ASN A 623 -19.62 -6.00 -19.32
N ARG A 624 -19.27 -6.48 -20.51
CA ARG A 624 -18.54 -7.72 -20.69
C ARG A 624 -17.04 -7.49 -20.63
N ILE A 625 -16.38 -8.11 -19.68
CA ILE A 625 -14.92 -8.06 -19.50
C ILE A 625 -14.35 -9.41 -19.88
N VAL A 626 -13.32 -9.43 -20.72
CA VAL A 626 -12.62 -10.66 -21.11
C VAL A 626 -11.12 -10.45 -21.00
N LEU A 627 -10.48 -11.33 -20.26
CA LEU A 627 -9.03 -11.48 -20.22
C LEU A 627 -8.68 -12.81 -20.92
N ARG A 628 -7.96 -12.73 -22.03
CA ARG A 628 -7.33 -13.87 -22.66
C ARG A 628 -5.89 -13.94 -22.14
N LEU A 629 -5.61 -14.95 -21.36
CA LEU A 629 -4.35 -15.12 -20.68
C LEU A 629 -3.53 -16.22 -21.35
N THR A 630 -2.29 -15.95 -21.68
CA THR A 630 -1.32 -16.96 -22.11
C THR A 630 -0.42 -17.29 -20.93
N ARG A 631 -0.83 -18.30 -20.16
CA ARG A 631 -0.02 -18.78 -19.03
C ARG A 631 1.22 -19.50 -19.56
N LEU A 632 2.40 -18.96 -19.33
CA LEU A 632 3.65 -19.57 -19.75
C LEU A 632 4.14 -20.64 -18.75
N ASN A 633 3.84 -20.45 -17.47
CA ASN A 633 4.18 -21.36 -16.39
C ASN A 633 3.16 -21.27 -15.24
N ALA A 634 3.33 -22.09 -14.22
CA ALA A 634 2.44 -22.17 -13.06
C ALA A 634 2.40 -20.87 -12.24
N ASP A 635 3.47 -20.07 -12.25
CA ASP A 635 3.61 -18.88 -11.41
C ASP A 635 3.06 -17.60 -12.09
N ALA A 636 2.42 -17.76 -13.26
CA ALA A 636 1.84 -16.64 -13.98
C ALA A 636 0.80 -15.91 -13.13
N LYS A 637 1.10 -14.67 -12.77
CA LYS A 637 0.26 -13.81 -11.94
C LYS A 637 -0.27 -12.63 -12.74
N TYR A 638 -1.50 -12.25 -12.45
CA TYR A 638 -2.21 -11.13 -13.08
C TYR A 638 -2.99 -10.35 -12.04
N SER A 639 -3.27 -9.08 -12.33
CA SER A 639 -4.20 -8.24 -11.56
C SER A 639 -4.97 -7.31 -12.48
N LEU A 640 -6.18 -6.92 -12.10
CA LEU A 640 -6.99 -5.96 -12.85
C LEU A 640 -7.72 -5.02 -11.88
N ILE A 641 -7.38 -3.74 -11.97
CA ILE A 641 -7.99 -2.67 -11.19
C ILE A 641 -8.46 -1.59 -12.16
N PHE A 642 -9.63 -1.04 -11.90
CA PHE A 642 -10.15 0.13 -12.62
C PHE A 642 -10.04 1.38 -11.75
N SER A 643 -9.72 2.51 -12.37
CA SER A 643 -9.60 3.80 -11.72
C SER A 643 -10.30 4.91 -12.50
N GLN A 644 -10.63 6.02 -11.81
CA GLN A 644 -11.30 7.17 -12.42
C GLN A 644 -10.35 8.08 -13.20
N GLY A 645 -9.05 8.00 -12.98
CA GLY A 645 -8.04 8.82 -13.61
C GLY A 645 -6.71 8.10 -13.80
N ALA A 646 -5.83 8.64 -14.64
CA ALA A 646 -4.47 8.14 -14.81
C ALA A 646 -3.58 8.64 -13.69
N THR A 647 -2.88 7.73 -13.04
CA THR A 647 -1.78 7.93 -12.08
C THR A 647 -1.92 9.00 -10.97
N CYS A 648 -1.34 8.79 -9.83
CA CYS A 648 -1.10 9.70 -8.68
C CYS A 648 -2.29 10.44 -8.04
N SER A 649 -3.39 10.67 -8.72
CA SER A 649 -4.61 11.30 -8.17
C SER A 649 -5.85 10.42 -8.31
N THR A 650 -5.66 9.12 -8.44
CA THR A 650 -6.72 8.21 -8.85
C THR A 650 -7.46 7.55 -7.71
N HIS A 651 -8.77 7.65 -7.76
CA HIS A 651 -9.65 6.80 -6.96
C HIS A 651 -9.89 5.49 -7.70
N TYR A 652 -9.60 4.36 -7.07
CA TYR A 652 -9.95 3.05 -7.58
C TYR A 652 -11.46 2.83 -7.53
N CYS A 653 -12.02 2.29 -8.61
CA CYS A 653 -13.44 2.03 -8.72
C CYS A 653 -13.84 0.73 -8.01
N CYS A 654 -15.03 0.74 -7.40
CA CYS A 654 -15.71 -0.46 -6.93
C CYS A 654 -16.90 -0.76 -7.83
N PHE A 655 -16.98 -1.96 -8.36
CA PHE A 655 -18.04 -2.40 -9.25
C PHE A 655 -18.84 -3.56 -8.66
N GLY A 656 -19.96 -3.87 -9.29
CA GLY A 656 -20.66 -5.12 -9.09
C GLY A 656 -20.21 -6.16 -10.11
N THR A 657 -20.31 -7.43 -9.74
CA THR A 657 -20.16 -8.56 -10.66
C THR A 657 -21.45 -9.38 -10.65
N ARG A 658 -21.98 -9.69 -11.84
CA ARG A 658 -23.18 -10.52 -11.95
C ARG A 658 -22.86 -11.96 -11.56
N ILE A 659 -23.73 -12.58 -10.76
CA ILE A 659 -23.70 -14.00 -10.47
C ILE A 659 -24.12 -14.73 -11.76
N ILE A 660 -23.27 -15.61 -12.28
CA ILE A 660 -23.45 -16.31 -13.57
C ILE A 660 -23.78 -17.78 -13.32
#